data_de5f2819415206cf7398ad703f09d6f3
#
_entry.id   de5f2819415206cf7398ad703f09d6f3
#
_cell.length_a   1.000
_cell.length_b   1.000
_cell.length_c   1.000
_cell.angle_alpha   90.00
_cell.angle_beta   90.00
_cell.angle_gamma   90.00
#
_symmetry.space_group_name_H-M   'P 1'
#
loop_
_entity.id
_entity.type
_entity.pdbx_description
1 polymer ?
#
loop_
_entity_poly.entity_id
_entity_poly.type
_entity_poly.pdbx_seq_one_letter_code
_entity_poly.pdbx_strand_id
1 'polypeptide(L)'
;MTNYLEELNESQRDAVLYNEGPSLVIAGAGSGKTRVLTYKIAYLLEQGYTPWSILALTFTNKAAREMKERIARQVGDQARYLWMGTFHSIFSRILRCEAQPVGFTSNFTIYDSSDSKSLIKSIVKEMQLDDKTYKSGLIQARISNAKNHLVFPDAYVSNAELYQYDLNAKVPATRDIYRQYWERCRQSDAMDFDDLLLYTYMLFRDHPEICRKYAEQFRYVLVDEYQDTNFAQHSIVLQLTQEHQRVCVVGDDAQSIYSFRGANIDNILKFTQLYKGAKLFKLEQNYRSTQTIVCAANSLIEKNSEQIKKEVFSEKAKGEPIGVFNAYSDVEEGEIVANQIVKLRSREHYSYNDFAILYRTNAQSRIFEEALRKRSLPYKIYGGLSFYQRKEIKDVISYFRLAVNPNDEEAFKRVLNYPVRGIGDTTLNKVIDAAAQHHVSLWMVLEEPLAYGLNINKGMHTKLQGFRELVESFIVEVPKKNAYELGAMIVRQSGIMNEIYQSNDPENLSRQENIEELINGMHDFCAIREEEGNENILLTDFLSEVSLLTDQDNEKEEDAEKITLMTIHSAKGLEFKNVFVVGLEENLFPSALSLNSYKELEEERRLFYVAITRAEEHCYLSFAKSRFKYGKMEFSSPSRFLKDIDVHFLKLPQEEQMARRIDERASRFCREQNERASRFLFDESASQPSYGRSSSNLSGGQKSFFVGERPKAEIIRPSVPRNLTKVGLATVSKPSAAGTLPVNVLAGQVIEHERFGIGDVIKVEGTGENSKATVRFRNAGEKQLLLKFARFKVVE
;
A
#
# COMPACT_ATOMS: atom_id res chain seq x y z
N MET A 1 -35.29 -3.36 -23.13
CA MET A 1 -34.26 -3.18 -22.09
C MET A 1 -34.24 -4.44 -21.26
N THR A 2 -33.13 -5.15 -21.21
CA THR A 2 -32.93 -6.26 -20.28
C THR A 2 -33.05 -5.68 -18.87
N ASN A 3 -33.90 -6.28 -18.04
CA ASN A 3 -34.14 -5.78 -16.69
C ASN A 3 -32.90 -6.11 -15.83
N TYR A 4 -31.88 -5.25 -15.87
CA TYR A 4 -30.60 -5.42 -15.16
C TYR A 4 -30.80 -5.64 -13.64
N LEU A 5 -31.93 -5.22 -13.08
CA LEU A 5 -32.30 -5.48 -11.69
C LEU A 5 -32.56 -6.97 -11.42
N GLU A 6 -32.88 -7.77 -12.43
CA GLU A 6 -33.02 -9.22 -12.27
C GLU A 6 -31.67 -9.96 -12.13
N GLU A 7 -30.57 -9.32 -12.56
CA GLU A 7 -29.23 -9.87 -12.35
C GLU A 7 -28.71 -9.71 -10.92
N LEU A 8 -29.42 -8.95 -10.09
CA LEU A 8 -29.03 -8.66 -8.71
C LEU A 8 -29.74 -9.64 -7.74
N ASN A 9 -29.00 -10.08 -6.73
CA ASN A 9 -29.63 -10.74 -5.59
C ASN A 9 -30.47 -9.73 -4.78
N GLU A 10 -31.28 -10.21 -3.85
CA GLU A 10 -32.23 -9.39 -3.07
C GLU A 10 -31.50 -8.23 -2.33
N SER A 11 -30.43 -8.53 -1.59
CA SER A 11 -29.67 -7.51 -0.85
C SER A 11 -29.04 -6.46 -1.75
N GLN A 12 -28.51 -6.86 -2.91
CA GLN A 12 -27.94 -5.95 -3.90
C GLN A 12 -29.04 -5.07 -4.50
N ARG A 13 -30.19 -5.65 -4.84
CA ARG A 13 -31.36 -4.95 -5.40
C ARG A 13 -31.90 -3.92 -4.43
N ASP A 14 -32.08 -4.27 -3.17
CA ASP A 14 -32.53 -3.37 -2.12
C ASP A 14 -31.60 -2.17 -1.96
N ALA A 15 -30.28 -2.40 -1.97
CA ALA A 15 -29.28 -1.33 -1.90
C ALA A 15 -29.34 -0.40 -3.14
N VAL A 16 -29.59 -0.95 -4.34
CA VAL A 16 -29.73 -0.18 -5.58
C VAL A 16 -30.99 0.67 -5.56
N LEU A 17 -32.13 0.13 -5.11
CA LEU A 17 -33.41 0.84 -5.14
C LEU A 17 -33.58 1.92 -4.08
N TYR A 18 -32.83 1.86 -2.97
CA TYR A 18 -32.96 2.82 -1.89
C TYR A 18 -32.36 4.19 -2.20
N ASN A 19 -33.18 5.25 -2.35
CA ASN A 19 -32.78 6.61 -2.72
C ASN A 19 -33.27 7.70 -1.74
N GLU A 20 -33.97 7.34 -0.69
CA GLU A 20 -34.67 8.28 0.20
C GLU A 20 -33.76 9.01 1.19
N GLY A 21 -32.54 8.52 1.40
CA GLY A 21 -31.62 9.08 2.37
C GLY A 21 -30.22 8.46 2.28
N PRO A 22 -29.37 8.74 3.30
CA PRO A 22 -28.03 8.19 3.34
C PRO A 22 -28.06 6.67 3.49
N SER A 23 -27.13 6.01 2.80
CA SER A 23 -27.01 4.55 2.82
C SER A 23 -25.57 4.10 2.96
N LEU A 24 -25.37 3.07 3.78
CA LEU A 24 -24.10 2.37 3.95
C LEU A 24 -24.27 0.95 3.45
N VAL A 25 -23.49 0.58 2.43
CA VAL A 25 -23.44 -0.77 1.90
C VAL A 25 -22.16 -1.45 2.36
N ILE A 26 -22.28 -2.35 3.32
CA ILE A 26 -21.16 -3.18 3.79
C ILE A 26 -21.12 -4.44 2.95
N ALA A 27 -20.00 -4.65 2.26
CA ALA A 27 -19.89 -5.65 1.22
C ALA A 27 -18.61 -6.47 1.40
N GLY A 28 -18.74 -7.76 1.69
CA GLY A 28 -17.61 -8.68 1.79
C GLY A 28 -16.76 -8.71 0.50
N ALA A 29 -15.56 -9.28 0.60
CA ALA A 29 -14.72 -9.50 -0.58
C ALA A 29 -15.50 -10.32 -1.63
N GLY A 30 -15.43 -9.94 -2.91
CA GLY A 30 -16.09 -10.66 -4.00
C GLY A 30 -17.63 -10.63 -4.00
N SER A 31 -18.29 -9.75 -3.21
CA SER A 31 -19.76 -9.67 -3.11
C SER A 31 -20.41 -8.76 -4.15
N GLY A 32 -19.64 -8.18 -5.08
CA GLY A 32 -20.17 -7.34 -6.15
C GLY A 32 -20.38 -5.87 -5.77
N LYS A 33 -19.53 -5.29 -4.90
CA LYS A 33 -19.53 -3.85 -4.56
C LYS A 33 -19.69 -2.94 -5.78
N THR A 34 -18.80 -3.10 -6.74
CA THR A 34 -18.78 -2.30 -7.97
C THR A 34 -20.05 -2.50 -8.80
N ARG A 35 -20.65 -3.72 -8.79
CA ARG A 35 -21.91 -4.00 -9.49
C ARG A 35 -23.05 -3.17 -8.88
N VAL A 36 -23.17 -3.13 -7.55
CA VAL A 36 -24.19 -2.33 -6.86
C VAL A 36 -24.05 -0.84 -7.20
N LEU A 37 -22.84 -0.29 -7.17
CA LEU A 37 -22.62 1.11 -7.53
C LEU A 37 -22.97 1.40 -8.99
N THR A 38 -22.54 0.54 -9.92
CA THR A 38 -22.80 0.68 -11.36
C THR A 38 -24.32 0.67 -11.63
N TYR A 39 -25.03 -0.29 -11.05
CA TYR A 39 -26.47 -0.41 -11.25
C TYR A 39 -27.27 0.67 -10.51
N LYS A 40 -26.76 1.15 -9.38
CA LYS A 40 -27.38 2.30 -8.70
C LYS A 40 -27.27 3.57 -9.54
N ILE A 41 -26.15 3.82 -10.21
CA ILE A 41 -26.01 4.96 -11.14
C ILE A 41 -27.00 4.82 -12.31
N ALA A 42 -27.10 3.64 -12.91
CA ALA A 42 -28.08 3.39 -13.97
C ALA A 42 -29.50 3.63 -13.48
N TYR A 43 -29.85 3.16 -12.32
CA TYR A 43 -31.16 3.37 -11.70
C TYR A 43 -31.45 4.86 -11.42
N LEU A 44 -30.46 5.61 -10.91
CA LEU A 44 -30.62 7.05 -10.69
C LEU A 44 -30.89 7.81 -11.97
N LEU A 45 -30.21 7.45 -13.07
CA LEU A 45 -30.46 8.06 -14.39
C LEU A 45 -31.89 7.75 -14.90
N GLU A 46 -32.38 6.53 -14.70
CA GLU A 46 -33.78 6.16 -15.03
C GLU A 46 -34.80 6.91 -14.15
N GLN A 47 -34.44 7.23 -12.88
CA GLN A 47 -35.27 8.04 -12.00
C GLN A 47 -35.23 9.56 -12.34
N GLY A 48 -34.57 9.94 -13.44
CA GLY A 48 -34.55 11.31 -13.94
C GLY A 48 -33.45 12.20 -13.34
N TYR A 49 -32.46 11.62 -12.67
CA TYR A 49 -31.24 12.34 -12.35
C TYR A 49 -30.44 12.59 -13.62
N THR A 50 -29.94 13.80 -13.79
CA THR A 50 -29.05 14.11 -14.91
C THR A 50 -27.66 13.59 -14.68
N PRO A 51 -26.89 13.14 -15.69
CA PRO A 51 -25.56 12.61 -15.51
C PRO A 51 -24.63 13.56 -14.72
N TRP A 52 -24.68 14.86 -14.99
CA TRP A 52 -23.86 15.87 -14.30
C TRP A 52 -24.28 16.16 -12.87
N SER A 53 -25.44 15.65 -12.43
CA SER A 53 -25.90 15.77 -11.04
C SER A 53 -25.52 14.57 -10.16
N ILE A 54 -24.80 13.59 -10.71
CA ILE A 54 -24.33 12.41 -9.99
C ILE A 54 -22.81 12.53 -9.84
N LEU A 55 -22.33 12.50 -8.59
CA LEU A 55 -20.92 12.45 -8.25
C LEU A 55 -20.56 11.03 -7.77
N ALA A 56 -19.63 10.37 -8.46
CA ALA A 56 -19.14 9.04 -8.10
C ALA A 56 -17.64 9.09 -7.82
N LEU A 57 -17.26 8.86 -6.57
CA LEU A 57 -15.88 8.90 -6.09
C LEU A 57 -15.35 7.49 -5.85
N THR A 58 -14.15 7.21 -6.32
CA THR A 58 -13.44 5.95 -6.09
C THR A 58 -12.00 6.19 -5.70
N PHE A 59 -11.26 5.12 -5.36
CA PHE A 59 -9.89 5.25 -4.86
C PHE A 59 -8.82 5.21 -5.94
N THR A 60 -9.04 4.49 -7.05
CA THR A 60 -8.06 4.34 -8.14
C THR A 60 -8.64 4.74 -9.49
N ASN A 61 -7.79 5.26 -10.39
CA ASN A 61 -8.19 5.62 -11.75
C ASN A 61 -8.64 4.38 -12.55
N LYS A 62 -7.98 3.23 -12.33
CA LYS A 62 -8.39 1.96 -12.93
C LYS A 62 -9.84 1.60 -12.56
N ALA A 63 -10.19 1.68 -11.27
CA ALA A 63 -11.56 1.43 -10.82
C ALA A 63 -12.55 2.43 -11.43
N ALA A 64 -12.17 3.71 -11.53
CA ALA A 64 -13.01 4.73 -12.17
C ALA A 64 -13.26 4.41 -13.64
N ARG A 65 -12.24 4.01 -14.39
CA ARG A 65 -12.34 3.63 -15.82
C ARG A 65 -13.22 2.39 -16.00
N GLU A 66 -12.94 1.30 -15.29
CA GLU A 66 -13.74 0.09 -15.36
C GLU A 66 -15.21 0.33 -15.00
N MET A 67 -15.46 1.15 -13.99
CA MET A 67 -16.81 1.53 -13.59
C MET A 67 -17.51 2.35 -14.68
N LYS A 68 -16.82 3.32 -15.29
CA LYS A 68 -17.34 4.14 -16.40
C LYS A 68 -17.69 3.27 -17.61
N GLU A 69 -16.83 2.32 -17.98
CA GLU A 69 -17.08 1.39 -19.08
C GLU A 69 -18.30 0.47 -18.79
N ARG A 70 -18.43 -0.03 -17.56
CA ARG A 70 -19.58 -0.86 -17.17
C ARG A 70 -20.88 -0.06 -17.20
N ILE A 71 -20.86 1.20 -16.76
CA ILE A 71 -22.02 2.09 -16.84
C ILE A 71 -22.35 2.41 -18.30
N ALA A 72 -21.36 2.69 -19.15
CA ALA A 72 -21.56 2.97 -20.56
C ALA A 72 -22.25 1.80 -21.30
N ARG A 73 -21.97 0.55 -20.92
CA ARG A 73 -22.68 -0.63 -21.46
C ARG A 73 -24.17 -0.67 -21.08
N GLN A 74 -24.54 -0.05 -19.95
CA GLN A 74 -25.93 -0.05 -19.47
C GLN A 74 -26.72 1.17 -19.98
N VAL A 75 -26.12 2.36 -19.95
CA VAL A 75 -26.82 3.63 -20.22
C VAL A 75 -26.33 4.36 -21.47
N GLY A 76 -25.36 3.76 -22.19
CA GLY A 76 -24.81 4.31 -23.42
C GLY A 76 -24.02 5.61 -23.19
N ASP A 77 -24.10 6.51 -24.17
CA ASP A 77 -23.32 7.75 -24.23
C ASP A 77 -23.51 8.71 -23.04
N GLN A 78 -24.58 8.57 -22.28
CA GLN A 78 -24.82 9.41 -21.10
C GLN A 78 -23.76 9.25 -20.03
N ALA A 79 -23.06 8.10 -19.99
CA ALA A 79 -22.00 7.82 -19.02
C ALA A 79 -20.84 8.81 -19.10
N ARG A 80 -20.59 9.42 -20.28
CA ARG A 80 -19.49 10.40 -20.47
C ARG A 80 -19.65 11.69 -19.66
N TYR A 81 -20.89 12.08 -19.36
CA TYR A 81 -21.20 13.32 -18.63
C TYR A 81 -21.28 13.15 -17.12
N LEU A 82 -21.05 11.95 -16.59
CA LEU A 82 -20.98 11.70 -15.14
C LEU A 82 -19.74 12.35 -14.54
N TRP A 83 -19.91 12.94 -13.37
CA TRP A 83 -18.76 13.34 -12.54
C TRP A 83 -18.25 12.11 -11.79
N MET A 84 -17.35 11.38 -12.45
CA MET A 84 -16.78 10.14 -11.93
C MET A 84 -15.25 10.17 -12.01
N GLY A 85 -14.59 9.83 -10.90
CA GLY A 85 -13.14 9.81 -10.82
C GLY A 85 -12.65 9.51 -9.41
N THR A 86 -11.32 9.64 -9.23
CA THR A 86 -10.72 9.60 -7.89
C THR A 86 -11.03 10.91 -7.15
N PHE A 87 -10.97 10.89 -5.81
CA PHE A 87 -11.10 12.10 -5.00
C PHE A 87 -10.19 13.21 -5.51
N HIS A 88 -8.91 12.92 -5.73
CA HIS A 88 -7.94 13.90 -6.20
C HIS A 88 -8.26 14.44 -7.58
N SER A 89 -8.71 13.62 -8.53
CA SER A 89 -9.05 14.06 -9.89
C SER A 89 -10.26 14.99 -9.91
N ILE A 90 -11.29 14.66 -9.15
CA ILE A 90 -12.50 15.48 -9.06
C ILE A 90 -12.22 16.80 -8.35
N PHE A 91 -11.52 16.76 -7.22
CA PHE A 91 -11.23 17.97 -6.45
C PHE A 91 -10.18 18.86 -7.09
N SER A 92 -9.21 18.30 -7.79
CA SER A 92 -8.31 19.08 -8.66
C SER A 92 -9.09 19.83 -9.73
N ARG A 93 -10.08 19.19 -10.36
CA ARG A 93 -10.95 19.83 -11.35
C ARG A 93 -11.78 20.98 -10.73
N ILE A 94 -12.34 20.79 -9.53
CA ILE A 94 -13.06 21.85 -8.81
C ILE A 94 -12.10 22.99 -8.47
N LEU A 95 -10.93 22.70 -7.92
CA LEU A 95 -9.93 23.72 -7.57
C LEU A 95 -9.45 24.53 -8.78
N ARG A 96 -9.31 23.90 -9.97
CA ARG A 96 -8.97 24.65 -11.18
C ARG A 96 -10.05 25.65 -11.60
N CYS A 97 -11.31 25.31 -11.35
CA CYS A 97 -12.42 26.25 -11.61
C CYS A 97 -12.51 27.36 -10.56
N GLU A 98 -12.15 27.09 -9.31
CA GLU A 98 -12.35 27.94 -8.14
C GLU A 98 -11.02 28.27 -7.43
N ALA A 99 -9.90 28.39 -8.16
CA ALA A 99 -8.57 28.53 -7.57
C ALA A 99 -8.36 29.88 -6.85
N GLN A 100 -8.93 30.97 -7.39
CA GLN A 100 -8.69 32.33 -6.90
C GLN A 100 -9.05 32.55 -5.42
N PRO A 101 -10.21 32.13 -4.92
CA PRO A 101 -10.57 32.27 -3.51
C PRO A 101 -9.57 31.63 -2.53
N VAL A 102 -8.87 30.57 -2.94
CA VAL A 102 -7.85 29.92 -2.11
C VAL A 102 -6.43 30.43 -2.39
N GLY A 103 -6.26 31.42 -3.28
CA GLY A 103 -5.02 32.13 -3.52
C GLY A 103 -4.08 31.43 -4.52
N PHE A 104 -4.62 30.69 -5.47
CA PHE A 104 -3.89 30.05 -6.58
C PHE A 104 -4.43 30.48 -7.93
N THR A 105 -3.67 30.20 -8.99
CA THR A 105 -4.17 30.32 -10.37
C THR A 105 -4.85 29.02 -10.80
N SER A 106 -5.61 29.07 -11.89
CA SER A 106 -6.20 27.85 -12.48
C SER A 106 -5.15 26.87 -13.02
N ASN A 107 -3.93 27.34 -13.25
CA ASN A 107 -2.82 26.59 -13.84
C ASN A 107 -1.80 26.09 -12.79
N PHE A 108 -2.19 26.06 -11.53
CA PHE A 108 -1.29 25.58 -10.47
C PHE A 108 -0.67 24.22 -10.81
N THR A 109 0.57 24.03 -10.42
CA THR A 109 1.29 22.76 -10.60
C THR A 109 0.92 21.78 -9.48
N ILE A 110 0.86 20.48 -9.81
CA ILE A 110 0.70 19.41 -8.82
C ILE A 110 2.07 18.76 -8.61
N TYR A 111 2.64 18.94 -7.41
CA TYR A 111 3.91 18.35 -7.00
C TYR A 111 3.75 16.89 -6.65
N ASP A 112 4.63 16.04 -7.18
CA ASP A 112 4.74 14.66 -6.75
C ASP A 112 5.57 14.50 -5.47
N SER A 113 5.72 13.25 -5.01
CA SER A 113 6.49 12.95 -3.80
C SER A 113 7.98 13.30 -3.94
N SER A 114 8.56 13.28 -5.15
CA SER A 114 9.97 13.64 -5.34
C SER A 114 10.16 15.16 -5.33
N ASP A 115 9.23 15.91 -5.92
CA ASP A 115 9.25 17.37 -5.89
C ASP A 115 9.11 17.87 -4.44
N SER A 116 8.14 17.33 -3.71
CA SER A 116 7.91 17.65 -2.29
C SER A 116 9.16 17.37 -1.43
N LYS A 117 9.82 16.22 -1.64
CA LYS A 117 11.07 15.88 -0.93
C LYS A 117 12.22 16.81 -1.30
N SER A 118 12.31 17.20 -2.57
CA SER A 118 13.33 18.12 -3.05
C SER A 118 13.18 19.49 -2.41
N LEU A 119 11.96 20.03 -2.40
CA LEU A 119 11.63 21.30 -1.75
C LEU A 119 11.93 21.27 -0.24
N ILE A 120 11.47 20.22 0.48
CA ILE A 120 11.76 20.03 1.90
C ILE A 120 13.28 19.98 2.15
N LYS A 121 14.03 19.26 1.31
CA LYS A 121 15.49 19.20 1.42
C LYS A 121 16.15 20.57 1.25
N SER A 122 15.65 21.40 0.34
CA SER A 122 16.11 22.77 0.15
C SER A 122 15.85 23.61 1.40
N ILE A 123 14.65 23.53 1.97
CA ILE A 123 14.25 24.25 3.20
C ILE A 123 15.15 23.83 4.39
N VAL A 124 15.36 22.52 4.58
CA VAL A 124 16.22 21.98 5.65
C VAL A 124 17.65 22.55 5.53
N LYS A 125 18.19 22.64 4.31
CA LYS A 125 19.50 23.20 4.03
C LYS A 125 19.55 24.72 4.32
N GLU A 126 18.55 25.48 3.89
CA GLU A 126 18.44 26.93 4.12
C GLU A 126 18.31 27.27 5.62
N MET A 127 17.57 26.43 6.37
CA MET A 127 17.47 26.55 7.82
C MET A 127 18.73 26.07 8.57
N GLN A 128 19.77 25.63 7.86
CA GLN A 128 21.03 25.09 8.41
C GLN A 128 20.80 23.91 9.37
N LEU A 129 19.77 23.10 9.13
CA LEU A 129 19.47 21.90 9.91
C LEU A 129 20.24 20.69 9.36
N ASP A 130 20.53 19.71 10.23
CA ASP A 130 21.19 18.46 9.86
C ASP A 130 20.28 17.57 8.99
N ASP A 131 20.67 17.30 7.75
CA ASP A 131 19.91 16.51 6.77
C ASP A 131 19.80 15.01 7.13
N LYS A 132 20.68 14.52 8.00
CA LYS A 132 20.60 13.13 8.50
C LYS A 132 19.51 12.97 9.57
N THR A 133 19.30 14.01 10.37
CA THR A 133 18.24 14.10 11.38
C THR A 133 16.91 14.46 10.72
N TYR A 134 16.88 15.54 9.93
CA TYR A 134 15.69 16.02 9.22
C TYR A 134 15.58 15.43 7.81
N LYS A 135 15.51 14.10 7.73
CA LYS A 135 15.36 13.41 6.43
C LYS A 135 14.09 13.87 5.72
N SER A 136 14.21 14.31 4.47
CA SER A 136 13.08 14.85 3.71
C SER A 136 11.87 13.93 3.64
N GLY A 137 12.08 12.60 3.54
CA GLY A 137 10.98 11.62 3.56
C GLY A 137 10.26 11.53 4.90
N LEU A 138 10.98 11.67 6.04
CA LEU A 138 10.37 11.70 7.38
C LEU A 138 9.52 12.96 7.56
N ILE A 139 10.06 14.11 7.19
CA ILE A 139 9.37 15.41 7.30
C ILE A 139 8.15 15.44 6.39
N GLN A 140 8.29 14.97 5.13
CA GLN A 140 7.15 14.84 4.21
C GLN A 140 6.02 14.00 4.81
N ALA A 141 6.33 12.84 5.38
CA ALA A 141 5.32 11.97 5.98
C ALA A 141 4.57 12.66 7.14
N ARG A 142 5.26 13.49 7.94
CA ARG A 142 4.64 14.27 9.02
C ARG A 142 3.73 15.37 8.49
N ILE A 143 4.18 16.11 7.48
CA ILE A 143 3.38 17.16 6.82
C ILE A 143 2.14 16.53 6.16
N SER A 144 2.32 15.43 5.42
CA SER A 144 1.22 14.69 4.81
C SER A 144 0.19 14.23 5.85
N ASN A 145 0.65 13.65 6.96
CA ASN A 145 -0.23 13.24 8.05
C ASN A 145 -1.02 14.42 8.64
N ALA A 146 -0.37 15.55 8.84
CA ALA A 146 -1.04 16.78 9.33
C ALA A 146 -2.11 17.25 8.35
N LYS A 147 -1.81 17.34 7.05
CA LYS A 147 -2.75 17.74 6.01
C LYS A 147 -3.96 16.81 5.92
N ASN A 148 -3.73 15.50 5.97
CA ASN A 148 -4.79 14.48 5.94
C ASN A 148 -5.73 14.54 7.15
N HIS A 149 -5.27 15.13 8.27
CA HIS A 149 -6.07 15.42 9.48
C HIS A 149 -6.56 16.87 9.54
N LEU A 150 -6.43 17.64 8.45
CA LEU A 150 -6.82 19.06 8.36
C LEU A 150 -6.11 19.96 9.40
N VAL A 151 -4.88 19.62 9.76
CA VAL A 151 -4.04 20.41 10.65
C VAL A 151 -3.18 21.36 9.80
N PHE A 152 -3.55 22.64 9.81
CA PHE A 152 -2.84 23.72 9.09
C PHE A 152 -1.54 24.10 9.78
N PRO A 153 -0.60 24.80 9.11
CA PRO A 153 0.69 25.18 9.72
C PRO A 153 0.56 25.90 11.07
N ASP A 154 -0.35 26.86 11.19
CA ASP A 154 -0.55 27.61 12.44
C ASP A 154 -1.13 26.75 13.57
N ALA A 155 -2.07 25.86 13.22
CA ALA A 155 -2.61 24.87 14.15
C ALA A 155 -1.54 23.86 14.58
N TYR A 156 -0.65 23.45 13.67
CA TYR A 156 0.47 22.57 13.97
C TYR A 156 1.45 23.19 14.96
N VAL A 157 1.80 24.48 14.75
CA VAL A 157 2.69 25.24 15.65
C VAL A 157 2.10 25.37 17.05
N SER A 158 0.78 25.56 17.15
CA SER A 158 0.06 25.75 18.40
C SER A 158 -0.24 24.43 19.14
N ASN A 159 -0.05 23.27 18.49
CA ASN A 159 -0.38 21.96 19.05
C ASN A 159 0.77 21.39 19.91
N ALA A 160 0.58 21.38 21.22
CA ALA A 160 1.58 20.91 22.17
C ALA A 160 1.87 19.39 22.04
N GLU A 161 0.88 18.57 21.67
CA GLU A 161 1.05 17.12 21.50
C GLU A 161 1.92 16.80 20.27
N LEU A 162 1.65 17.47 19.15
CA LEU A 162 2.46 17.32 17.93
C LEU A 162 3.90 17.80 18.17
N TYR A 163 4.07 18.91 18.90
CA TYR A 163 5.40 19.38 19.26
C TYR A 163 6.15 18.39 20.15
N GLN A 164 5.48 17.81 21.15
CA GLN A 164 6.09 16.78 21.99
C GLN A 164 6.43 15.50 21.22
N TYR A 165 5.59 15.13 20.27
CA TYR A 165 5.85 14.00 19.37
C TYR A 165 7.08 14.26 18.49
N ASP A 166 7.23 15.49 17.96
CA ASP A 166 8.41 15.89 17.18
C ASP A 166 9.68 15.95 18.04
N LEU A 167 9.58 16.43 19.27
CA LEU A 167 10.68 16.43 20.23
C LEU A 167 11.20 15.02 20.52
N ASN A 168 10.30 14.09 20.79
CA ASN A 168 10.63 12.69 21.04
C ASN A 168 11.33 12.03 19.85
N ALA A 169 10.95 12.43 18.64
CA ALA A 169 11.58 11.97 17.41
C ALA A 169 12.83 12.77 17.01
N LYS A 170 13.26 13.74 17.83
CA LYS A 170 14.42 14.61 17.63
C LYS A 170 14.32 15.52 16.38
N VAL A 171 13.11 15.88 15.97
CA VAL A 171 12.83 16.76 14.83
C VAL A 171 11.91 17.94 15.19
N PRO A 172 12.19 18.71 16.27
CA PRO A 172 11.29 19.76 16.76
C PRO A 172 11.07 20.92 15.79
N ALA A 173 11.97 21.13 14.79
CA ALA A 173 11.81 22.15 13.76
C ALA A 173 10.81 21.76 12.65
N THR A 174 10.15 20.60 12.73
CA THR A 174 9.15 20.15 11.74
C THR A 174 8.06 21.20 11.52
N ARG A 175 7.60 21.86 12.58
CA ARG A 175 6.59 22.93 12.52
C ARG A 175 7.02 24.14 11.68
N ASP A 176 8.31 24.51 11.78
CA ASP A 176 8.87 25.66 11.05
C ASP A 176 9.14 25.28 9.60
N ILE A 177 9.60 24.04 9.35
CA ILE A 177 9.73 23.47 8.00
C ILE A 177 8.36 23.39 7.33
N TYR A 178 7.29 22.96 8.03
CA TYR A 178 5.94 22.88 7.48
C TYR A 178 5.42 24.24 7.05
N ARG A 179 5.65 25.30 7.87
CA ARG A 179 5.26 26.67 7.52
C ARG A 179 5.99 27.13 6.27
N GLN A 180 7.32 26.98 6.20
CA GLN A 180 8.11 27.37 5.02
C GLN A 180 7.72 26.55 3.77
N TYR A 181 7.47 25.26 3.93
CA TYR A 181 6.99 24.40 2.84
C TYR A 181 5.65 24.92 2.27
N TRP A 182 4.73 25.26 3.14
CA TRP A 182 3.43 25.82 2.76
C TRP A 182 3.57 27.16 2.00
N GLU A 183 4.40 28.06 2.51
CA GLU A 183 4.67 29.36 1.88
C GLU A 183 5.34 29.20 0.51
N ARG A 184 6.32 28.32 0.40
CA ARG A 184 7.04 28.03 -0.85
C ARG A 184 6.14 27.40 -1.91
N CYS A 185 5.28 26.48 -1.53
CA CYS A 185 4.27 25.93 -2.44
C CYS A 185 3.34 27.01 -2.98
N ARG A 186 2.89 27.94 -2.13
CA ARG A 186 2.05 29.08 -2.57
C ARG A 186 2.80 30.03 -3.50
N GLN A 187 4.06 30.36 -3.20
CA GLN A 187 4.91 31.22 -4.06
C GLN A 187 5.16 30.59 -5.43
N SER A 188 5.26 29.27 -5.47
CA SER A 188 5.46 28.49 -6.69
C SER A 188 4.16 28.20 -7.46
N ASP A 189 3.03 28.72 -7.01
CA ASP A 189 1.69 28.35 -7.52
C ASP A 189 1.56 26.81 -7.67
N ALA A 190 1.92 26.09 -6.61
CA ALA A 190 1.97 24.64 -6.59
C ALA A 190 1.25 24.04 -5.39
N MET A 191 0.61 22.91 -5.59
CA MET A 191 -0.04 22.07 -4.57
C MET A 191 0.54 20.67 -4.62
N ASP A 192 0.76 20.04 -3.47
CA ASP A 192 0.99 18.60 -3.45
C ASP A 192 -0.33 17.81 -3.46
N PHE A 193 -0.27 16.47 -3.47
CA PHE A 193 -1.48 15.64 -3.49
C PHE A 193 -2.40 15.88 -2.28
N ASP A 194 -1.82 16.07 -1.09
CA ASP A 194 -2.60 16.30 0.13
C ASP A 194 -3.24 17.70 0.11
N ASP A 195 -2.58 18.68 -0.53
CA ASP A 195 -3.12 20.03 -0.71
C ASP A 195 -4.40 20.06 -1.54
N LEU A 196 -4.55 19.17 -2.52
CA LEU A 196 -5.79 19.08 -3.31
C LEU A 196 -7.01 18.83 -2.43
N LEU A 197 -6.86 18.00 -1.40
CA LEU A 197 -7.91 17.73 -0.43
C LEU A 197 -8.06 18.88 0.57
N LEU A 198 -6.93 19.35 1.10
CA LEU A 198 -6.90 20.38 2.13
C LEU A 198 -7.49 21.70 1.62
N TYR A 199 -7.09 22.15 0.44
CA TYR A 199 -7.63 23.39 -0.16
C TYR A 199 -9.08 23.25 -0.63
N THR A 200 -9.52 22.06 -1.06
CA THR A 200 -10.95 21.82 -1.32
C THR A 200 -11.77 21.94 -0.04
N TYR A 201 -11.30 21.36 1.06
CA TYR A 201 -11.95 21.50 2.36
C TYR A 201 -12.01 22.98 2.81
N MET A 202 -10.89 23.73 2.67
CA MET A 202 -10.84 25.17 2.96
C MET A 202 -11.83 25.95 2.11
N LEU A 203 -11.82 25.71 0.79
CA LEU A 203 -12.72 26.37 -0.16
C LEU A 203 -14.18 26.21 0.27
N PHE A 204 -14.61 25.02 0.63
CA PHE A 204 -15.99 24.78 1.04
C PHE A 204 -16.33 25.31 2.43
N ARG A 205 -15.34 25.34 3.34
CA ARG A 205 -15.50 25.92 4.68
C ARG A 205 -15.60 27.44 4.65
N ASP A 206 -14.68 28.10 3.91
CA ASP A 206 -14.48 29.54 3.96
C ASP A 206 -15.35 30.26 2.92
N HIS A 207 -15.85 29.53 1.90
CA HIS A 207 -16.73 29.99 0.83
C HIS A 207 -18.03 29.16 0.74
N PRO A 208 -18.97 29.33 1.69
CA PRO A 208 -20.19 28.51 1.74
C PRO A 208 -21.05 28.61 0.47
N GLU A 209 -20.98 29.73 -0.26
CA GLU A 209 -21.66 29.93 -1.55
C GLU A 209 -21.12 28.96 -2.62
N ILE A 210 -19.81 28.71 -2.64
CA ILE A 210 -19.19 27.73 -3.56
C ILE A 210 -19.56 26.32 -3.14
N CYS A 211 -19.51 26.01 -1.85
CA CYS A 211 -19.95 24.71 -1.33
C CYS A 211 -21.40 24.43 -1.76
N ARG A 212 -22.32 25.39 -1.58
CA ARG A 212 -23.72 25.27 -1.96
C ARG A 212 -23.87 25.04 -3.47
N LYS A 213 -23.14 25.79 -4.31
CA LYS A 213 -23.13 25.60 -5.77
C LYS A 213 -22.89 24.15 -6.15
N TYR A 214 -21.87 23.51 -5.57
CA TYR A 214 -21.54 22.10 -5.86
C TYR A 214 -22.47 21.11 -5.17
N ALA A 215 -22.98 21.41 -3.98
CA ALA A 215 -23.99 20.59 -3.31
C ALA A 215 -25.33 20.58 -4.07
N GLU A 216 -25.76 21.71 -4.65
CA GLU A 216 -26.93 21.78 -5.53
C GLU A 216 -26.73 21.10 -6.87
N GLN A 217 -25.49 21.15 -7.42
CA GLN A 217 -25.12 20.43 -8.63
C GLN A 217 -25.12 18.94 -8.38
N PHE A 218 -24.44 18.44 -7.35
CA PHE A 218 -24.29 17.01 -7.04
C PHE A 218 -25.46 16.51 -6.18
N ARG A 219 -26.60 16.31 -6.81
CA ARG A 219 -27.83 15.89 -6.14
C ARG A 219 -27.77 14.47 -5.55
N TYR A 220 -26.81 13.65 -5.97
CA TYR A 220 -26.51 12.33 -5.42
C TYR A 220 -25.01 12.05 -5.41
N VAL A 221 -24.48 11.64 -4.28
CA VAL A 221 -23.07 11.34 -4.10
C VAL A 221 -22.89 9.84 -3.81
N LEU A 222 -22.00 9.19 -4.58
CA LEU A 222 -21.64 7.80 -4.39
C LEU A 222 -20.13 7.72 -4.08
N VAL A 223 -19.77 6.89 -3.10
CA VAL A 223 -18.36 6.71 -2.72
C VAL A 223 -18.05 5.22 -2.62
N ASP A 224 -17.09 4.77 -3.44
CA ASP A 224 -16.55 3.40 -3.37
C ASP A 224 -15.37 3.32 -2.41
N GLU A 225 -15.09 2.11 -1.89
CA GLU A 225 -13.97 1.82 -0.98
C GLU A 225 -13.89 2.81 0.21
N TYR A 226 -15.06 3.13 0.80
CA TYR A 226 -15.17 4.19 1.82
C TYR A 226 -14.32 3.96 3.06
N GLN A 227 -13.97 2.71 3.40
CA GLN A 227 -13.07 2.35 4.50
C GLN A 227 -11.63 2.86 4.30
N ASP A 228 -11.25 3.24 3.09
CA ASP A 228 -9.91 3.76 2.78
C ASP A 228 -9.84 5.30 2.77
N THR A 229 -10.96 5.97 3.03
CA THR A 229 -10.99 7.44 3.08
C THR A 229 -10.23 7.98 4.29
N ASN A 230 -9.48 9.07 4.08
CA ASN A 230 -8.89 9.84 5.16
C ASN A 230 -9.90 10.85 5.73
N PHE A 231 -9.52 11.55 6.82
CA PHE A 231 -10.39 12.49 7.48
C PHE A 231 -10.77 13.69 6.57
N ALA A 232 -9.84 14.18 5.74
CA ALA A 232 -10.12 15.28 4.80
C ALA A 232 -11.16 14.88 3.75
N GLN A 233 -11.01 13.71 3.11
CA GLN A 233 -11.96 13.16 2.13
C GLN A 233 -13.35 12.99 2.73
N HIS A 234 -13.42 12.39 3.91
CA HIS A 234 -14.67 12.23 4.65
C HIS A 234 -15.34 13.58 4.94
N SER A 235 -14.57 14.56 5.42
CA SER A 235 -15.08 15.90 5.77
C SER A 235 -15.63 16.64 4.54
N ILE A 236 -14.97 16.51 3.37
CA ILE A 236 -15.46 17.12 2.12
C ILE A 236 -16.79 16.47 1.67
N VAL A 237 -16.88 15.13 1.73
CA VAL A 237 -18.15 14.44 1.42
C VAL A 237 -19.27 14.92 2.36
N LEU A 238 -18.96 15.08 3.65
CA LEU A 238 -19.93 15.55 4.64
C LEU A 238 -20.41 16.97 4.31
N GLN A 239 -19.50 17.91 3.97
CA GLN A 239 -19.86 19.28 3.57
C GLN A 239 -20.78 19.28 2.34
N LEU A 240 -20.50 18.49 1.31
CA LEU A 240 -21.29 18.41 0.08
C LEU A 240 -22.68 17.82 0.29
N THR A 241 -22.83 16.89 1.26
CA THR A 241 -24.06 16.12 1.43
C THR A 241 -24.90 16.52 2.64
N GLN A 242 -24.41 17.47 3.45
CA GLN A 242 -25.04 17.88 4.71
C GLN A 242 -26.51 18.33 4.54
N GLU A 243 -26.82 19.06 3.46
CA GLU A 243 -28.16 19.61 3.23
C GLU A 243 -29.12 18.57 2.67
N HIS A 244 -28.71 17.83 1.62
CA HIS A 244 -29.63 16.93 0.90
C HIS A 244 -29.62 15.50 1.38
N GLN A 245 -28.61 15.06 2.19
CA GLN A 245 -28.49 13.71 2.79
C GLN A 245 -28.51 12.55 1.77
N ARG A 246 -28.35 12.82 0.46
CA ARG A 246 -28.38 11.80 -0.61
C ARG A 246 -26.97 11.32 -0.90
N VAL A 247 -26.53 10.37 -0.07
CA VAL A 247 -25.20 9.75 -0.17
C VAL A 247 -25.30 8.25 -0.03
N CYS A 248 -24.61 7.53 -0.89
CA CYS A 248 -24.43 6.08 -0.81
C CYS A 248 -22.93 5.77 -0.71
N VAL A 249 -22.50 5.23 0.40
CA VAL A 249 -21.11 4.77 0.57
C VAL A 249 -21.07 3.26 0.56
N VAL A 250 -20.11 2.71 -0.16
CA VAL A 250 -19.88 1.26 -0.27
C VAL A 250 -18.46 0.96 0.21
N GLY A 251 -18.33 -0.10 1.01
CA GLY A 251 -17.02 -0.47 1.51
C GLY A 251 -16.99 -1.82 2.22
N ASP A 252 -15.81 -2.21 2.64
CA ASP A 252 -15.54 -3.39 3.44
C ASP A 252 -14.51 -3.03 4.53
N ASP A 253 -14.98 -2.92 5.76
CA ASP A 253 -14.13 -2.65 6.92
C ASP A 253 -12.99 -3.67 7.07
N ALA A 254 -13.23 -4.94 6.68
CA ALA A 254 -12.21 -5.99 6.65
C ALA A 254 -11.11 -5.77 5.59
N GLN A 255 -11.29 -4.83 4.67
CA GLN A 255 -10.30 -4.46 3.64
C GLN A 255 -9.69 -3.07 3.85
N SER A 256 -9.81 -2.47 5.04
CA SER A 256 -9.13 -1.22 5.40
C SER A 256 -7.66 -1.48 5.70
N ILE A 257 -6.78 -1.14 4.75
CA ILE A 257 -5.33 -1.46 4.76
C ILE A 257 -4.42 -0.28 4.38
N TYR A 258 -4.94 0.95 4.40
CA TYR A 258 -4.20 2.14 3.99
C TYR A 258 -4.06 3.19 5.09
N SER A 259 -4.01 2.78 6.37
CA SER A 259 -3.81 3.72 7.48
C SER A 259 -2.49 4.47 7.36
N PHE A 260 -1.44 3.83 6.84
CA PHE A 260 -0.14 4.46 6.55
C PHE A 260 -0.22 5.59 5.50
N ARG A 261 -1.33 5.68 4.74
CA ARG A 261 -1.68 6.79 3.83
C ARG A 261 -2.74 7.72 4.42
N GLY A 262 -3.00 7.64 5.72
CA GLY A 262 -3.98 8.46 6.42
C GLY A 262 -5.42 7.96 6.37
N ALA A 263 -5.69 6.76 5.81
CA ALA A 263 -7.02 6.16 5.86
C ALA A 263 -7.48 5.98 7.31
N ASN A 264 -8.76 6.24 7.56
CA ASN A 264 -9.35 6.11 8.87
C ASN A 264 -10.59 5.21 8.83
N ILE A 265 -10.45 4.01 9.36
CA ILE A 265 -11.53 3.02 9.41
C ILE A 265 -12.76 3.53 10.18
N ASP A 266 -12.59 4.45 11.13
CA ASP A 266 -13.70 5.07 11.87
C ASP A 266 -14.71 5.77 10.96
N ASN A 267 -14.29 6.23 9.78
CA ASN A 267 -15.19 6.87 8.81
C ASN A 267 -16.33 5.94 8.39
N ILE A 268 -16.06 4.65 8.17
CA ILE A 268 -17.07 3.66 7.82
C ILE A 268 -17.77 3.10 9.05
N LEU A 269 -17.04 2.83 10.13
CA LEU A 269 -17.61 2.27 11.36
C LEU A 269 -18.62 3.21 12.03
N LYS A 270 -18.36 4.53 11.95
CA LYS A 270 -19.21 5.58 12.58
C LYS A 270 -20.18 6.26 11.61
N PHE A 271 -20.27 5.80 10.35
CA PHE A 271 -21.10 6.43 9.32
C PHE A 271 -22.55 6.62 9.74
N THR A 272 -23.17 5.56 10.31
CA THR A 272 -24.56 5.61 10.78
C THR A 272 -24.80 6.51 11.99
N GLN A 273 -23.76 6.85 12.72
CA GLN A 273 -23.81 7.82 13.82
C GLN A 273 -23.79 9.26 13.32
N LEU A 274 -23.02 9.51 12.24
CA LEU A 274 -22.87 10.81 11.61
C LEU A 274 -24.06 11.17 10.73
N TYR A 275 -24.53 10.23 9.93
CA TYR A 275 -25.74 10.38 9.12
C TYR A 275 -26.94 9.77 9.82
N LYS A 276 -27.72 10.61 10.50
CA LYS A 276 -28.93 10.16 11.21
C LYS A 276 -29.95 9.58 10.23
N GLY A 277 -30.42 8.37 10.51
CA GLY A 277 -31.36 7.68 9.63
C GLY A 277 -30.69 6.93 8.45
N ALA A 278 -29.37 6.82 8.43
CA ALA A 278 -28.68 6.03 7.41
C ALA A 278 -29.12 4.56 7.44
N LYS A 279 -29.47 4.04 6.26
CA LYS A 279 -29.84 2.63 6.09
C LYS A 279 -28.61 1.77 5.82
N LEU A 280 -28.48 0.68 6.56
CA LEU A 280 -27.40 -0.29 6.42
C LEU A 280 -27.86 -1.46 5.55
N PHE A 281 -27.09 -1.76 4.50
CA PHE A 281 -27.23 -2.95 3.66
C PHE A 281 -26.00 -3.83 3.79
N LYS A 282 -26.17 -5.15 3.81
CA LYS A 282 -25.08 -6.12 3.88
C LYS A 282 -25.09 -7.01 2.65
N LEU A 283 -23.95 -7.05 1.94
CA LEU A 283 -23.72 -7.93 0.80
C LEU A 283 -22.83 -9.09 1.27
N GLU A 284 -23.43 -10.22 1.58
CA GLU A 284 -22.76 -11.35 2.25
C GLU A 284 -22.42 -12.49 1.28
N GLN A 285 -23.06 -12.56 0.10
CA GLN A 285 -22.79 -13.59 -0.90
C GLN A 285 -21.54 -13.28 -1.70
N ASN A 286 -20.54 -14.17 -1.63
CA ASN A 286 -19.30 -14.08 -2.40
C ASN A 286 -19.44 -14.84 -3.73
N TYR A 287 -19.13 -14.16 -4.84
CA TYR A 287 -19.17 -14.71 -6.20
C TYR A 287 -17.80 -15.06 -6.77
N ARG A 288 -16.70 -14.76 -6.04
CA ARG A 288 -15.33 -14.92 -6.48
C ARG A 288 -14.75 -16.28 -6.13
N SER A 289 -14.75 -16.63 -4.85
CA SER A 289 -13.91 -17.68 -4.27
C SER A 289 -14.69 -18.95 -3.92
N THR A 290 -13.97 -20.06 -3.84
CA THR A 290 -14.52 -21.31 -3.31
C THR A 290 -14.89 -21.19 -1.84
N GLN A 291 -15.78 -22.07 -1.34
CA GLN A 291 -16.26 -22.03 0.04
C GLN A 291 -15.12 -22.14 1.06
N THR A 292 -14.14 -23.00 0.82
CA THR A 292 -12.98 -23.19 1.72
C THR A 292 -12.19 -21.88 1.90
N ILE A 293 -11.92 -21.15 0.81
CA ILE A 293 -11.20 -19.86 0.87
C ILE A 293 -12.01 -18.84 1.67
N VAL A 294 -13.33 -18.75 1.41
CA VAL A 294 -14.21 -17.79 2.13
C VAL A 294 -14.28 -18.12 3.62
N CYS A 295 -14.47 -19.38 3.98
CA CYS A 295 -14.52 -19.80 5.39
C CYS A 295 -13.19 -19.58 6.11
N ALA A 296 -12.06 -19.85 5.46
CA ALA A 296 -10.73 -19.57 6.00
C ALA A 296 -10.52 -18.07 6.25
N ALA A 297 -10.91 -17.22 5.29
CA ALA A 297 -10.82 -15.77 5.41
C ALA A 297 -11.74 -15.24 6.54
N ASN A 298 -12.96 -15.78 6.69
CA ASN A 298 -13.85 -15.41 7.78
C ASN A 298 -13.25 -15.76 9.15
N SER A 299 -12.70 -16.98 9.31
CA SER A 299 -12.08 -17.42 10.58
C SER A 299 -10.90 -16.54 10.99
N LEU A 300 -10.13 -16.03 10.01
CA LEU A 300 -9.04 -15.10 10.24
C LEU A 300 -9.55 -13.74 10.71
N ILE A 301 -10.48 -13.14 9.96
CA ILE A 301 -10.89 -11.75 10.22
C ILE A 301 -11.78 -11.62 11.46
N GLU A 302 -12.47 -12.69 11.88
CA GLU A 302 -13.26 -12.74 13.11
C GLU A 302 -12.46 -12.41 14.37
N LYS A 303 -11.11 -12.54 14.31
CA LYS A 303 -10.21 -12.20 15.43
C LYS A 303 -10.03 -10.69 15.63
N ASN A 304 -10.46 -9.85 14.70
CA ASN A 304 -10.46 -8.40 14.87
C ASN A 304 -11.64 -7.97 15.74
N SER A 305 -11.41 -7.00 16.63
CA SER A 305 -12.42 -6.52 17.56
C SER A 305 -13.33 -5.45 16.95
N GLU A 306 -12.75 -4.52 16.20
CA GLU A 306 -13.47 -3.40 15.60
C GLU A 306 -13.88 -3.77 14.16
N GLN A 307 -15.14 -4.22 14.01
CA GLN A 307 -15.69 -4.58 12.71
C GLN A 307 -17.21 -4.53 12.68
N ILE A 308 -17.77 -4.35 11.48
CA ILE A 308 -19.22 -4.50 11.24
C ILE A 308 -19.51 -5.98 10.98
N LYS A 309 -20.23 -6.63 11.89
CA LYS A 309 -20.53 -8.07 11.78
C LYS A 309 -21.25 -8.39 10.48
N LYS A 310 -20.69 -9.33 9.73
CA LYS A 310 -21.21 -9.89 8.49
C LYS A 310 -20.77 -11.35 8.36
N GLU A 311 -21.58 -12.18 7.71
CA GLU A 311 -21.29 -13.60 7.44
C GLU A 311 -21.16 -13.80 5.94
N VAL A 312 -19.93 -13.69 5.44
CA VAL A 312 -19.66 -13.89 4.01
C VAL A 312 -19.73 -15.38 3.70
N PHE A 313 -20.53 -15.76 2.71
CA PHE A 313 -20.69 -17.15 2.25
C PHE A 313 -20.51 -17.26 0.73
N SER A 314 -20.18 -18.45 0.24
CA SER A 314 -20.07 -18.76 -1.19
C SER A 314 -20.94 -19.96 -1.55
N GLU A 315 -21.63 -19.86 -2.69
CA GLU A 315 -22.39 -20.99 -3.29
C GLU A 315 -21.55 -21.76 -4.32
N LYS A 316 -20.29 -21.35 -4.56
CA LYS A 316 -19.36 -22.10 -5.42
C LYS A 316 -19.02 -23.45 -4.81
N ALA A 317 -18.26 -24.27 -5.54
CA ALA A 317 -17.74 -25.55 -5.06
C ALA A 317 -16.96 -25.37 -3.75
N LYS A 318 -16.88 -26.43 -2.95
CA LYS A 318 -16.13 -26.43 -1.69
C LYS A 318 -14.69 -26.03 -1.88
N GLY A 319 -14.03 -26.49 -2.96
CA GLY A 319 -12.62 -26.21 -3.25
C GLY A 319 -11.65 -27.06 -2.40
N GLU A 320 -10.37 -26.98 -2.74
CA GLU A 320 -9.29 -27.63 -2.00
C GLU A 320 -8.95 -26.85 -0.73
N PRO A 321 -8.47 -27.50 0.35
CA PRO A 321 -7.91 -26.81 1.51
C PRO A 321 -6.70 -25.96 1.11
N ILE A 322 -6.51 -24.82 1.78
CA ILE A 322 -5.38 -23.91 1.57
C ILE A 322 -4.07 -24.62 1.89
N GLY A 323 -3.20 -24.74 0.89
CA GLY A 323 -1.90 -25.43 1.04
C GLY A 323 -0.92 -24.60 1.86
N VAL A 324 -0.31 -25.17 2.90
CA VAL A 324 0.73 -24.51 3.69
C VAL A 324 2.07 -25.16 3.43
N PHE A 325 3.08 -24.37 3.06
CA PHE A 325 4.45 -24.82 2.81
C PHE A 325 5.40 -24.26 3.87
N ASN A 326 6.18 -25.15 4.47
CA ASN A 326 7.23 -24.82 5.39
C ASN A 326 8.58 -25.01 4.67
N ALA A 327 9.26 -23.92 4.35
CA ALA A 327 10.57 -23.93 3.73
C ALA A 327 11.66 -23.77 4.78
N TYR A 328 12.81 -24.34 4.52
CA TYR A 328 13.99 -24.19 5.36
C TYR A 328 14.62 -22.82 5.21
N SER A 329 14.66 -22.29 3.97
CA SER A 329 15.19 -20.98 3.63
C SER A 329 14.29 -20.24 2.64
N ASP A 330 14.54 -18.94 2.47
CA ASP A 330 13.89 -18.10 1.44
C ASP A 330 14.14 -18.63 0.02
N VAL A 331 15.32 -19.19 -0.25
CA VAL A 331 15.66 -19.79 -1.55
C VAL A 331 14.81 -21.03 -1.80
N GLU A 332 14.67 -21.92 -0.79
CA GLU A 332 13.81 -23.10 -0.89
C GLU A 332 12.34 -22.70 -1.04
N GLU A 333 11.88 -21.64 -0.36
CA GLU A 333 10.53 -21.10 -0.52
C GLU A 333 10.26 -20.74 -1.98
N GLY A 334 11.20 -20.00 -2.63
CA GLY A 334 11.10 -19.66 -4.05
C GLY A 334 11.03 -20.89 -4.96
N GLU A 335 11.83 -21.91 -4.68
CA GLU A 335 11.86 -23.17 -5.44
C GLU A 335 10.54 -23.95 -5.28
N ILE A 336 9.98 -24.03 -4.06
CA ILE A 336 8.69 -24.68 -3.78
C ILE A 336 7.57 -24.00 -4.56
N VAL A 337 7.50 -22.67 -4.49
CA VAL A 337 6.46 -21.88 -5.19
C VAL A 337 6.54 -22.08 -6.70
N ALA A 338 7.74 -21.95 -7.29
CA ALA A 338 7.94 -22.14 -8.73
C ALA A 338 7.59 -23.58 -9.18
N ASN A 339 7.95 -24.60 -8.40
CA ASN A 339 7.59 -25.99 -8.67
C ASN A 339 6.08 -26.22 -8.60
N GLN A 340 5.39 -25.60 -7.62
CA GLN A 340 3.94 -25.72 -7.48
C GLN A 340 3.20 -25.06 -8.65
N ILE A 341 3.68 -23.91 -9.14
CA ILE A 341 3.14 -23.25 -10.35
C ILE A 341 3.24 -24.20 -11.56
N VAL A 342 4.43 -24.79 -11.81
CA VAL A 342 4.62 -25.75 -12.92
C VAL A 342 3.68 -26.94 -12.78
N LYS A 343 3.53 -27.48 -11.57
CA LYS A 343 2.68 -28.64 -11.28
C LYS A 343 1.20 -28.33 -11.53
N LEU A 344 0.71 -27.18 -11.05
CA LEU A 344 -0.68 -26.76 -11.26
C LEU A 344 -0.98 -26.50 -12.73
N ARG A 345 -0.08 -25.79 -13.42
CA ARG A 345 -0.22 -25.54 -14.85
C ARG A 345 -0.30 -26.84 -15.66
N SER A 346 0.53 -27.83 -15.34
CA SER A 346 0.52 -29.13 -16.04
C SER A 346 -0.74 -29.95 -15.74
N ARG A 347 -1.30 -29.83 -14.52
CA ARG A 347 -2.48 -30.60 -14.08
C ARG A 347 -3.79 -29.98 -14.57
N GLU A 348 -3.93 -28.64 -14.44
CA GLU A 348 -5.22 -27.93 -14.61
C GLU A 348 -5.23 -27.03 -15.85
N HIS A 349 -4.14 -26.99 -16.62
CA HIS A 349 -3.99 -26.17 -17.85
C HIS A 349 -4.20 -24.67 -17.67
N TYR A 350 -3.85 -24.10 -16.49
CA TYR A 350 -3.91 -22.65 -16.24
C TYR A 350 -2.96 -21.86 -17.13
N SER A 351 -3.37 -20.66 -17.53
CA SER A 351 -2.49 -19.63 -18.11
C SER A 351 -1.52 -19.09 -17.05
N TYR A 352 -0.38 -18.54 -17.47
CA TYR A 352 0.51 -17.85 -16.55
C TYR A 352 -0.13 -16.61 -15.92
N ASN A 353 -1.09 -15.96 -16.58
CA ASN A 353 -1.85 -14.84 -16.04
C ASN A 353 -2.78 -15.23 -14.86
N ASP A 354 -3.10 -16.51 -14.74
CA ASP A 354 -3.93 -17.04 -13.64
C ASP A 354 -3.18 -17.12 -12.29
N PHE A 355 -1.87 -16.81 -12.27
CA PHE A 355 -1.01 -16.95 -11.10
C PHE A 355 -0.53 -15.60 -10.55
N ALA A 356 -0.62 -15.43 -9.23
CA ALA A 356 -0.01 -14.32 -8.52
C ALA A 356 0.84 -14.78 -7.32
N ILE A 357 2.00 -14.13 -7.14
CA ILE A 357 2.85 -14.27 -5.95
C ILE A 357 2.76 -12.95 -5.17
N LEU A 358 2.17 -13.02 -3.99
CA LEU A 358 1.89 -11.88 -3.13
C LEU A 358 2.84 -11.85 -1.94
N TYR A 359 3.56 -10.75 -1.77
CA TYR A 359 4.51 -10.55 -0.69
C TYR A 359 4.25 -9.25 0.09
N ARG A 360 4.77 -9.15 1.31
CA ARG A 360 4.58 -7.99 2.19
C ARG A 360 5.43 -6.79 1.74
N THR A 361 6.63 -7.02 1.25
CA THR A 361 7.58 -5.96 0.83
C THR A 361 8.24 -6.31 -0.50
N ASN A 362 8.55 -5.30 -1.33
CA ASN A 362 9.21 -5.49 -2.62
C ASN A 362 10.58 -6.17 -2.52
N ALA A 363 11.28 -6.06 -1.39
CA ALA A 363 12.57 -6.71 -1.18
C ALA A 363 12.49 -8.24 -1.30
N GLN A 364 11.31 -8.83 -1.09
CA GLN A 364 11.10 -10.28 -1.20
C GLN A 364 11.06 -10.78 -2.65
N SER A 365 10.76 -9.90 -3.64
CA SER A 365 10.57 -10.30 -5.05
C SER A 365 11.78 -11.01 -5.63
N ARG A 366 13.00 -10.57 -5.30
CA ARG A 366 14.26 -11.04 -5.88
C ARG A 366 14.41 -12.57 -5.87
N ILE A 367 14.05 -13.21 -4.76
CA ILE A 367 14.15 -14.67 -4.60
C ILE A 367 13.21 -15.40 -5.55
N PHE A 368 11.98 -14.92 -5.68
CA PHE A 368 10.97 -15.50 -6.58
C PHE A 368 11.34 -15.26 -8.04
N GLU A 369 11.86 -14.08 -8.38
CA GLU A 369 12.38 -13.78 -9.72
C GLU A 369 13.50 -14.74 -10.12
N GLU A 370 14.48 -14.98 -9.22
CA GLU A 370 15.56 -15.94 -9.45
C GLU A 370 15.02 -17.34 -9.67
N ALA A 371 14.04 -17.79 -8.86
CA ALA A 371 13.45 -19.12 -8.95
C ALA A 371 12.67 -19.33 -10.26
N LEU A 372 11.88 -18.30 -10.69
CA LEU A 372 11.13 -18.33 -11.94
C LEU A 372 12.06 -18.30 -13.16
N ARG A 373 13.10 -17.43 -13.13
CA ARG A 373 14.09 -17.30 -14.20
C ARG A 373 14.87 -18.61 -14.43
N LYS A 374 15.26 -19.31 -13.35
CA LYS A 374 15.93 -20.61 -13.46
C LYS A 374 15.10 -21.67 -14.17
N ARG A 375 13.77 -21.52 -14.18
CA ARG A 375 12.83 -22.43 -14.84
C ARG A 375 12.29 -21.90 -16.14
N SER A 376 12.81 -20.75 -16.63
CA SER A 376 12.32 -20.06 -17.83
C SER A 376 10.82 -19.75 -17.78
N LEU A 377 10.28 -19.49 -16.58
CA LEU A 377 8.89 -19.11 -16.40
C LEU A 377 8.74 -17.58 -16.59
N PRO A 378 7.85 -17.12 -17.46
CA PRO A 378 7.63 -15.70 -17.70
C PRO A 378 6.94 -15.06 -16.50
N TYR A 379 7.42 -13.87 -16.10
CA TYR A 379 6.84 -13.11 -15.00
C TYR A 379 6.88 -11.62 -15.24
N LYS A 380 6.03 -10.89 -14.53
CA LYS A 380 6.04 -9.43 -14.43
C LYS A 380 6.02 -9.00 -12.96
N ILE A 381 6.72 -7.91 -12.65
CA ILE A 381 6.66 -7.27 -11.33
C ILE A 381 5.70 -6.10 -11.44
N TYR A 382 4.70 -6.11 -10.58
CA TYR A 382 3.72 -5.05 -10.49
C TYR A 382 4.18 -3.99 -9.48
N GLY A 383 4.17 -2.70 -9.90
CA GLY A 383 4.66 -1.60 -9.04
C GLY A 383 6.16 -1.33 -9.21
N GLY A 384 6.72 -1.55 -10.41
CA GLY A 384 8.02 -1.00 -10.81
C GLY A 384 7.98 0.53 -10.92
N LEU A 385 9.11 1.18 -11.28
CA LEU A 385 9.12 2.63 -11.53
C LEU A 385 8.14 2.95 -12.67
N SER A 386 7.18 3.82 -12.40
CA SER A 386 6.23 4.33 -13.37
C SER A 386 6.96 4.95 -14.56
N PHE A 387 6.40 4.82 -15.76
CA PHE A 387 6.90 5.47 -16.97
C PHE A 387 7.18 6.96 -16.73
N TYR A 388 6.25 7.66 -16.09
CA TYR A 388 6.35 9.08 -15.79
C TYR A 388 7.37 9.43 -14.68
N GLN A 389 7.88 8.44 -13.94
CA GLN A 389 8.94 8.62 -12.95
C GLN A 389 10.36 8.45 -13.54
N ARG A 390 10.48 8.04 -14.81
CA ARG A 390 11.76 7.92 -15.51
C ARG A 390 12.40 9.30 -15.64
N LYS A 391 13.73 9.36 -15.49
CA LYS A 391 14.48 10.62 -15.44
C LYS A 391 14.23 11.51 -16.66
N GLU A 392 14.39 10.95 -17.86
CA GLU A 392 14.22 11.65 -19.14
C GLU A 392 12.78 12.16 -19.33
N ILE A 393 11.80 11.40 -18.89
CA ILE A 393 10.38 11.79 -18.96
C ILE A 393 10.11 12.95 -18.00
N LYS A 394 10.63 12.88 -16.76
CA LYS A 394 10.50 13.97 -15.79
C LYS A 394 11.22 15.25 -16.27
N ASP A 395 12.34 15.13 -16.96
CA ASP A 395 13.07 16.27 -17.52
C ASP A 395 12.21 16.98 -18.60
N VAL A 396 11.55 16.22 -19.48
CA VAL A 396 10.62 16.77 -20.49
C VAL A 396 9.39 17.39 -19.82
N ILE A 397 8.75 16.66 -18.90
CA ILE A 397 7.56 17.15 -18.18
C ILE A 397 7.88 18.44 -17.40
N SER A 398 9.09 18.62 -16.89
CA SER A 398 9.47 19.87 -16.21
C SER A 398 9.47 21.07 -17.14
N TYR A 399 9.83 20.90 -18.42
CA TYR A 399 9.63 21.96 -19.42
C TYR A 399 8.16 22.22 -19.69
N PHE A 400 7.32 21.20 -19.77
CA PHE A 400 5.88 21.35 -19.93
C PHE A 400 5.26 22.11 -18.76
N ARG A 401 5.69 21.79 -17.53
CA ARG A 401 5.25 22.45 -16.31
C ARG A 401 5.63 23.93 -16.30
N LEU A 402 6.87 24.28 -16.68
CA LEU A 402 7.30 25.69 -16.79
C LEU A 402 6.55 26.46 -17.87
N ALA A 403 6.19 25.83 -19.00
CA ALA A 403 5.41 26.47 -20.04
C ALA A 403 4.01 26.85 -19.52
N VAL A 404 3.43 26.04 -18.63
CA VAL A 404 2.10 26.26 -18.04
C VAL A 404 2.16 27.15 -16.79
N ASN A 405 3.14 26.88 -15.91
CA ASN A 405 3.37 27.63 -14.68
C ASN A 405 4.86 28.00 -14.55
N PRO A 406 5.26 29.18 -14.97
CA PRO A 406 6.66 29.61 -14.88
C PRO A 406 7.14 29.78 -13.43
N ASN A 407 6.26 29.90 -12.45
CA ASN A 407 6.60 30.00 -11.03
C ASN A 407 6.93 28.66 -10.38
N ASP A 408 6.82 27.54 -11.11
CA ASP A 408 7.17 26.20 -10.61
C ASP A 408 8.66 26.08 -10.28
N GLU A 409 8.99 26.17 -9.00
CA GLU A 409 10.36 26.15 -8.50
C GLU A 409 11.09 24.84 -8.80
N GLU A 410 10.46 23.70 -8.62
CA GLU A 410 11.12 22.41 -8.82
C GLU A 410 11.36 22.11 -10.29
N ALA A 411 10.41 22.43 -11.16
CA ALA A 411 10.61 22.36 -12.61
C ALA A 411 11.72 23.31 -13.07
N PHE A 412 11.74 24.55 -12.55
CA PHE A 412 12.78 25.53 -12.85
C PHE A 412 14.19 25.03 -12.49
N LYS A 413 14.41 24.58 -11.26
CA LYS A 413 15.69 24.03 -10.78
C LYS A 413 16.15 22.85 -11.65
N ARG A 414 15.23 22.02 -12.07
CA ARG A 414 15.52 20.81 -12.83
C ARG A 414 16.02 21.09 -14.22
N VAL A 415 15.44 22.09 -14.94
CA VAL A 415 15.74 22.30 -16.37
C VAL A 415 16.60 23.52 -16.65
N LEU A 416 16.85 24.39 -15.68
CA LEU A 416 17.65 25.59 -15.89
C LEU A 416 19.00 25.30 -16.58
N ASN A 417 19.68 24.24 -16.19
CA ASN A 417 20.94 23.78 -16.79
C ASN A 417 20.83 22.41 -17.48
N TYR A 418 19.65 21.98 -17.86
CA TYR A 418 19.45 20.74 -18.63
C TYR A 418 18.54 21.00 -19.83
N PRO A 419 19.03 20.77 -21.08
CA PRO A 419 20.39 20.44 -21.51
C PRO A 419 21.46 21.44 -21.01
N VAL A 420 22.72 21.00 -21.03
CA VAL A 420 23.83 21.78 -20.44
C VAL A 420 23.94 23.16 -21.09
N ARG A 421 23.64 24.22 -20.33
CA ARG A 421 23.77 25.66 -20.75
C ARG A 421 24.95 26.36 -20.08
N GLY A 422 25.71 25.66 -19.23
CA GLY A 422 26.79 26.23 -18.45
C GLY A 422 26.30 27.22 -17.37
N ILE A 423 25.13 26.97 -16.81
CA ILE A 423 24.57 27.65 -15.64
C ILE A 423 24.77 26.72 -14.44
N GLY A 424 25.83 26.97 -13.67
CA GLY A 424 26.19 26.10 -12.54
C GLY A 424 25.37 26.41 -11.27
N ASP A 425 25.52 25.51 -10.28
CA ASP A 425 24.82 25.57 -8.99
C ASP A 425 25.05 26.88 -8.23
N THR A 426 26.23 27.48 -8.37
CA THR A 426 26.53 28.79 -7.74
C THR A 426 25.64 29.91 -8.25
N THR A 427 25.25 29.87 -9.53
CA THR A 427 24.30 30.85 -10.10
C THR A 427 22.88 30.54 -9.68
N LEU A 428 22.49 29.26 -9.72
CA LEU A 428 21.19 28.83 -9.23
C LEU A 428 20.98 29.21 -7.75
N ASN A 429 21.99 28.98 -6.89
CA ASN A 429 21.91 29.39 -5.47
C ASN A 429 21.73 30.91 -5.31
N LYS A 430 22.41 31.74 -6.13
CA LYS A 430 22.20 33.20 -6.10
C LYS A 430 20.77 33.60 -6.48
N VAL A 431 20.16 32.92 -7.44
CA VAL A 431 18.75 33.14 -7.82
C VAL A 431 17.84 32.75 -6.67
N ILE A 432 18.07 31.58 -6.03
CA ILE A 432 17.32 31.12 -4.87
C ILE A 432 17.45 32.10 -3.70
N ASP A 433 18.68 32.56 -3.39
CA ASP A 433 18.92 33.51 -2.30
C ASP A 433 18.20 34.84 -2.55
N ALA A 434 18.24 35.37 -3.79
CA ALA A 434 17.51 36.58 -4.17
C ALA A 434 15.99 36.41 -4.06
N ALA A 435 15.46 35.29 -4.53
CA ALA A 435 14.03 34.97 -4.42
C ALA A 435 13.58 34.89 -2.96
N ALA A 436 14.35 34.21 -2.11
CA ALA A 436 14.07 34.09 -0.69
C ALA A 436 14.11 35.42 0.06
N GLN A 437 15.10 36.30 -0.25
CA GLN A 437 15.22 37.63 0.35
C GLN A 437 14.04 38.54 0.04
N HIS A 438 13.47 38.40 -1.15
CA HIS A 438 12.37 39.27 -1.61
C HIS A 438 10.99 38.60 -1.56
N HIS A 439 10.91 37.34 -1.09
CA HIS A 439 9.68 36.55 -1.02
C HIS A 439 8.95 36.43 -2.38
N VAL A 440 9.71 36.24 -3.46
CA VAL A 440 9.20 36.11 -4.83
C VAL A 440 9.59 34.75 -5.43
N SER A 441 8.97 34.39 -6.57
CA SER A 441 9.35 33.17 -7.30
C SER A 441 10.71 33.31 -7.97
N LEU A 442 11.34 32.14 -8.30
CA LEU A 442 12.60 32.14 -9.05
C LEU A 442 12.46 32.79 -10.43
N TRP A 443 11.28 32.65 -11.04
CA TRP A 443 10.97 33.24 -12.34
C TRP A 443 10.96 34.77 -12.29
N MET A 444 10.36 35.37 -11.29
CA MET A 444 10.32 36.84 -11.12
C MET A 444 11.73 37.42 -10.99
N VAL A 445 12.65 36.70 -10.32
CA VAL A 445 14.06 37.12 -10.24
C VAL A 445 14.72 37.14 -11.63
N LEU A 446 14.32 36.23 -12.54
CA LEU A 446 14.82 36.23 -13.92
C LEU A 446 14.19 37.34 -14.78
N GLU A 447 12.95 37.74 -14.51
CA GLU A 447 12.29 38.81 -15.21
C GLU A 447 12.96 40.17 -14.89
N GLU A 448 13.26 40.42 -13.62
CA GLU A 448 13.82 41.68 -13.16
C GLU A 448 15.11 41.48 -12.31
N PRO A 449 16.21 40.92 -12.85
CA PRO A 449 17.40 40.52 -12.08
C PRO A 449 18.03 41.69 -11.30
N LEU A 450 17.95 42.93 -11.85
CA LEU A 450 18.49 44.12 -11.20
C LEU A 450 17.63 44.59 -10.04
N ALA A 451 16.29 44.50 -10.15
CA ALA A 451 15.36 44.90 -9.10
C ALA A 451 15.53 44.01 -7.85
N TYR A 452 15.80 42.73 -8.05
CA TYR A 452 16.02 41.78 -6.96
C TYR A 452 17.50 41.61 -6.58
N GLY A 453 18.39 42.49 -7.04
CA GLY A 453 19.79 42.52 -6.60
C GLY A 453 20.64 41.32 -7.04
N LEU A 454 20.28 40.64 -8.11
CA LEU A 454 20.97 39.45 -8.60
C LEU A 454 22.35 39.83 -9.13
N ASN A 455 23.42 39.55 -8.35
CA ASN A 455 24.80 39.91 -8.71
C ASN A 455 25.47 38.75 -9.49
N ILE A 456 25.42 38.85 -10.83
CA ILE A 456 26.01 37.89 -11.78
C ILE A 456 26.77 38.65 -12.89
N ASN A 457 27.70 37.96 -13.53
CA ASN A 457 28.44 38.56 -14.65
C ASN A 457 27.58 38.63 -15.93
N LYS A 458 27.97 39.50 -16.87
CA LYS A 458 27.24 39.76 -18.12
C LYS A 458 26.99 38.48 -18.94
N GLY A 459 28.00 37.57 -19.01
CA GLY A 459 27.86 36.32 -19.75
C GLY A 459 26.82 35.38 -19.13
N MET A 460 26.71 35.34 -17.79
CA MET A 460 25.71 34.57 -17.10
C MET A 460 24.32 35.20 -17.26
N HIS A 461 24.24 36.55 -17.24
CA HIS A 461 22.98 37.23 -17.51
C HIS A 461 22.43 36.89 -18.91
N THR A 462 23.29 36.87 -19.95
CA THR A 462 22.87 36.47 -21.31
C THR A 462 22.37 35.04 -21.36
N LYS A 463 22.98 34.10 -20.61
CA LYS A 463 22.55 32.71 -20.56
C LYS A 463 21.17 32.56 -19.87
N LEU A 464 20.96 33.25 -18.75
CA LEU A 464 19.68 33.26 -18.04
C LEU A 464 18.59 33.92 -18.90
N GLN A 465 18.91 35.02 -19.58
CA GLN A 465 18.00 35.67 -20.51
C GLN A 465 17.61 34.72 -21.67
N GLY A 466 18.55 34.02 -22.28
CA GLY A 466 18.25 33.04 -23.35
C GLY A 466 17.39 31.88 -22.86
N PHE A 467 17.57 31.42 -21.62
CA PHE A 467 16.68 30.42 -21.03
C PHE A 467 15.26 30.99 -20.80
N ARG A 468 15.15 32.24 -20.31
CA ARG A 468 13.87 32.91 -20.11
C ARG A 468 13.11 33.06 -21.43
N GLU A 469 13.78 33.61 -22.48
CA GLU A 469 13.18 33.78 -23.82
C GLU A 469 12.69 32.46 -24.43
N LEU A 470 13.43 31.36 -24.20
CA LEU A 470 13.01 30.02 -24.63
C LEU A 470 11.70 29.60 -23.96
N VAL A 471 11.61 29.75 -22.65
CA VAL A 471 10.39 29.36 -21.91
C VAL A 471 9.23 30.30 -22.25
N GLU A 472 9.45 31.61 -22.36
CA GLU A 472 8.46 32.60 -22.80
C GLU A 472 7.85 32.23 -24.17
N SER A 473 8.70 31.71 -25.11
CA SER A 473 8.22 31.25 -26.41
C SER A 473 7.23 30.08 -26.30
N PHE A 474 7.36 29.24 -25.28
CA PHE A 474 6.42 28.14 -25.01
C PHE A 474 5.13 28.65 -24.37
N ILE A 475 5.24 29.54 -23.39
CA ILE A 475 4.09 30.13 -22.67
C ILE A 475 3.09 30.77 -23.65
N VAL A 476 3.58 31.49 -24.65
CA VAL A 476 2.72 32.14 -25.67
C VAL A 476 1.91 31.13 -26.50
N GLU A 477 2.39 29.92 -26.65
CA GLU A 477 1.76 28.88 -27.45
C GLU A 477 0.80 27.98 -26.63
N VAL A 478 0.84 28.01 -25.30
CA VAL A 478 -0.03 27.19 -24.42
C VAL A 478 -1.52 27.30 -24.78
N PRO A 479 -2.11 28.51 -24.96
CA PRO A 479 -3.54 28.65 -25.28
C PRO A 479 -3.88 28.35 -26.74
N LYS A 480 -2.90 28.16 -27.63
CA LYS A 480 -3.10 28.10 -29.08
C LYS A 480 -2.96 26.67 -29.63
N LYS A 481 -2.18 25.83 -28.98
CA LYS A 481 -1.83 24.48 -29.46
C LYS A 481 -2.38 23.43 -28.53
N ASN A 482 -2.77 22.28 -29.11
CA ASN A 482 -3.11 21.11 -28.30
C ASN A 482 -1.85 20.52 -27.62
N ALA A 483 -2.06 19.60 -26.68
CA ALA A 483 -0.98 18.99 -25.90
C ALA A 483 0.10 18.34 -26.76
N TYR A 484 -0.29 17.62 -27.83
CA TYR A 484 0.64 16.95 -28.74
C TYR A 484 1.51 17.94 -29.53
N GLU A 485 0.87 18.94 -30.16
CA GLU A 485 1.59 19.92 -30.99
C GLU A 485 2.59 20.73 -30.16
N LEU A 486 2.16 21.19 -28.97
CA LEU A 486 3.00 21.96 -28.06
C LEU A 486 4.08 21.09 -27.44
N GLY A 487 3.75 19.89 -26.98
CA GLY A 487 4.71 18.94 -26.44
C GLY A 487 5.84 18.59 -27.41
N ALA A 488 5.47 18.28 -28.67
CA ALA A 488 6.45 17.99 -29.73
C ALA A 488 7.33 19.20 -30.05
N MET A 489 6.76 20.43 -30.03
CA MET A 489 7.51 21.69 -30.20
C MET A 489 8.52 21.89 -29.07
N ILE A 490 8.10 21.75 -27.81
CA ILE A 490 8.96 21.91 -26.62
C ILE A 490 10.09 20.89 -26.63
N VAL A 491 9.83 19.61 -26.89
CA VAL A 491 10.85 18.55 -26.97
C VAL A 491 11.92 18.89 -28.02
N ARG A 492 11.50 19.42 -29.18
CA ARG A 492 12.42 19.80 -30.27
C ARG A 492 13.23 21.04 -29.92
N GLN A 493 12.62 22.09 -29.39
CA GLN A 493 13.25 23.39 -29.17
C GLN A 493 14.06 23.45 -27.87
N SER A 494 13.72 22.66 -26.84
CA SER A 494 14.47 22.60 -25.58
C SER A 494 15.91 22.11 -25.77
N GLY A 495 16.18 21.35 -26.83
CA GLY A 495 17.47 20.73 -27.11
C GLY A 495 17.72 19.39 -26.40
N ILE A 496 16.74 18.85 -25.67
CA ILE A 496 16.86 17.55 -24.96
C ILE A 496 17.21 16.44 -25.94
N MET A 497 16.54 16.40 -27.09
CA MET A 497 16.82 15.37 -28.11
C MET A 497 18.27 15.43 -28.61
N ASN A 498 18.81 16.64 -28.83
CA ASN A 498 20.19 16.79 -29.28
C ASN A 498 21.20 16.20 -28.28
N GLU A 499 20.95 16.34 -26.99
CA GLU A 499 21.84 15.77 -25.95
C GLU A 499 21.74 14.25 -25.89
N ILE A 500 20.55 13.69 -26.04
CA ILE A 500 20.32 12.23 -26.00
C ILE A 500 20.84 11.56 -27.30
N TYR A 501 20.77 12.21 -28.46
CA TYR A 501 21.27 11.69 -29.74
C TYR A 501 22.80 11.76 -29.88
N GLN A 502 23.55 12.38 -28.94
CA GLN A 502 24.99 12.48 -29.02
C GLN A 502 25.73 11.13 -28.93
N SER A 503 25.09 10.09 -28.39
CA SER A 503 25.68 8.77 -28.18
C SER A 503 24.66 7.67 -28.54
N ASN A 504 25.13 6.64 -29.24
CA ASN A 504 24.35 5.46 -29.59
C ASN A 504 24.42 4.35 -28.51
N ASP A 505 24.64 4.73 -27.26
CA ASP A 505 24.62 3.80 -26.14
C ASP A 505 23.22 3.18 -25.96
N PRO A 506 23.11 1.89 -25.56
CA PRO A 506 21.82 1.25 -25.32
C PRO A 506 20.91 2.03 -24.35
N GLU A 507 21.52 2.73 -23.39
CA GLU A 507 20.80 3.57 -22.43
C GLU A 507 20.18 4.80 -23.11
N ASN A 508 20.91 5.46 -24.00
CA ASN A 508 20.39 6.62 -24.73
C ASN A 508 19.34 6.23 -25.78
N LEU A 509 19.46 5.05 -26.41
CA LEU A 509 18.42 4.51 -27.28
C LEU A 509 17.12 4.28 -26.51
N SER A 510 17.20 3.68 -25.31
CA SER A 510 16.03 3.50 -24.44
C SER A 510 15.41 4.83 -23.99
N ARG A 511 16.22 5.87 -23.74
CA ARG A 511 15.71 7.22 -23.44
C ARG A 511 15.00 7.86 -24.62
N GLN A 512 15.51 7.66 -25.85
CA GLN A 512 14.85 8.12 -27.08
C GLN A 512 13.49 7.46 -27.23
N GLU A 513 13.42 6.11 -27.15
CA GLU A 513 12.19 5.36 -27.21
C GLU A 513 11.17 5.84 -26.16
N ASN A 514 11.63 6.14 -24.95
CA ASN A 514 10.75 6.65 -23.89
C ASN A 514 10.18 8.04 -24.22
N ILE A 515 10.95 8.95 -24.81
CA ILE A 515 10.46 10.28 -25.21
C ILE A 515 9.50 10.16 -26.38
N GLU A 516 9.80 9.31 -27.36
CA GLU A 516 8.90 9.03 -28.48
C GLU A 516 7.57 8.46 -27.99
N GLU A 517 7.62 7.54 -27.03
CA GLU A 517 6.43 6.99 -26.40
C GLU A 517 5.63 8.03 -25.62
N LEU A 518 6.28 8.98 -24.95
CA LEU A 518 5.60 10.12 -24.31
C LEU A 518 4.82 10.94 -25.36
N ILE A 519 5.46 11.26 -26.49
CA ILE A 519 4.83 12.06 -27.55
C ILE A 519 3.68 11.28 -28.22
N ASN A 520 3.83 9.96 -28.41
CA ASN A 520 2.74 9.11 -28.90
C ASN A 520 1.57 9.09 -27.90
N GLY A 521 1.83 8.96 -26.60
CA GLY A 521 0.79 9.04 -25.58
C GLY A 521 0.06 10.38 -25.54
N MET A 522 0.76 11.49 -25.83
CA MET A 522 0.13 12.81 -25.97
C MET A 522 -0.76 12.91 -27.21
N HIS A 523 -0.34 12.29 -28.33
CA HIS A 523 -1.16 12.19 -29.53
C HIS A 523 -2.45 11.43 -29.24
N ASP A 524 -2.35 10.26 -28.64
CA ASP A 524 -3.50 9.42 -28.29
C ASP A 524 -4.44 10.13 -27.31
N PHE A 525 -3.88 10.86 -26.32
CA PHE A 525 -4.66 11.70 -25.41
C PHE A 525 -5.52 12.73 -26.15
N CYS A 526 -4.95 13.42 -27.15
CA CYS A 526 -5.70 14.39 -27.95
C CYS A 526 -6.75 13.69 -28.83
N ALA A 527 -6.36 12.63 -29.55
CA ALA A 527 -7.23 11.92 -30.47
C ALA A 527 -8.47 11.31 -29.78
N ILE A 528 -8.28 10.63 -28.63
CA ILE A 528 -9.38 10.03 -27.87
C ILE A 528 -10.37 11.11 -27.40
N ARG A 529 -9.86 12.23 -26.93
CA ARG A 529 -10.70 13.33 -26.43
C ARG A 529 -11.45 14.05 -27.54
N GLU A 530 -10.81 14.23 -28.69
CA GLU A 530 -11.46 14.79 -29.90
C GLU A 530 -12.57 13.84 -30.39
N GLU A 531 -12.36 12.53 -30.42
CA GLU A 531 -13.40 11.54 -30.75
C GLU A 531 -14.56 11.56 -29.75
N GLU A 532 -14.28 11.78 -28.47
CA GLU A 532 -15.31 11.93 -27.42
C GLU A 532 -16.03 13.29 -27.49
N GLY A 533 -15.60 14.23 -28.35
CA GLY A 533 -16.11 15.59 -28.42
C GLY A 533 -15.76 16.43 -27.20
N ASN A 534 -14.64 16.15 -26.57
CA ASN A 534 -14.13 16.85 -25.40
C ASN A 534 -13.08 17.88 -25.84
N GLU A 535 -13.30 19.16 -25.52
CA GLU A 535 -12.43 20.27 -25.90
C GLU A 535 -11.19 20.41 -25.01
N ASN A 536 -11.08 19.64 -23.93
CA ASN A 536 -9.95 19.71 -22.98
C ASN A 536 -8.74 18.90 -23.49
N ILE A 537 -8.08 19.45 -24.51
CA ILE A 537 -6.92 18.83 -25.19
C ILE A 537 -5.63 19.63 -25.04
N LEU A 538 -5.62 20.63 -24.15
CA LEU A 538 -4.47 21.49 -23.92
C LEU A 538 -3.39 20.79 -23.08
N LEU A 539 -2.18 21.35 -23.09
CA LEU A 539 -1.06 20.86 -22.29
C LEU A 539 -1.37 20.86 -20.79
N THR A 540 -2.16 21.81 -20.31
CA THR A 540 -2.65 21.89 -18.92
C THR A 540 -3.49 20.68 -18.53
N ASP A 541 -4.33 20.19 -19.44
CA ASP A 541 -5.21 19.04 -19.21
C ASP A 541 -4.39 17.76 -19.16
N PHE A 542 -3.44 17.61 -20.10
CA PHE A 542 -2.51 16.49 -20.12
C PHE A 542 -1.67 16.41 -18.83
N LEU A 543 -1.08 17.53 -18.38
CA LEU A 543 -0.30 17.57 -17.14
C LEU A 543 -1.14 17.23 -15.91
N SER A 544 -2.39 17.64 -15.89
CA SER A 544 -3.32 17.31 -14.80
C SER A 544 -3.59 15.82 -14.74
N GLU A 545 -3.80 15.18 -15.89
CA GLU A 545 -4.01 13.72 -15.97
C GLU A 545 -2.75 12.96 -15.57
N VAL A 546 -1.59 13.31 -16.14
CA VAL A 546 -0.30 12.66 -15.83
C VAL A 546 0.05 12.76 -14.34
N SER A 547 -0.20 13.91 -13.70
CA SER A 547 0.08 14.10 -12.27
C SER A 547 -0.78 13.20 -11.37
N LEU A 548 -1.93 12.75 -11.86
CA LEU A 548 -2.87 11.92 -11.12
C LEU A 548 -2.77 10.43 -11.46
N LEU A 549 -1.93 10.04 -12.45
CA LEU A 549 -1.71 8.65 -12.80
C LEU A 549 -0.96 7.91 -11.71
N THR A 550 -1.35 6.66 -11.48
CA THR A 550 -0.67 5.72 -10.60
C THR A 550 0.04 4.65 -11.43
N ASP A 551 0.96 3.91 -10.80
CA ASP A 551 1.69 2.80 -11.46
C ASP A 551 0.75 1.72 -12.01
N GLN A 552 -0.47 1.64 -11.48
CA GLN A 552 -1.51 0.70 -11.93
C GLN A 552 -2.18 1.10 -13.25
N ASP A 553 -2.06 2.36 -13.64
CA ASP A 553 -2.76 2.91 -14.81
C ASP A 553 -1.97 2.73 -16.11
N ASN A 554 -0.69 2.39 -16.03
CA ASN A 554 0.24 2.30 -17.18
C ASN A 554 0.37 0.88 -17.78
N GLU A 555 -0.46 -0.08 -17.39
CA GLU A 555 -0.41 -1.42 -17.98
C GLU A 555 -0.97 -1.39 -19.42
N LYS A 556 -0.06 -1.44 -20.42
CA LYS A 556 -0.43 -1.93 -21.75
C LYS A 556 -0.71 -3.42 -21.62
N GLU A 557 -1.83 -3.88 -22.15
CA GLU A 557 -2.11 -5.31 -22.37
C GLU A 557 -1.06 -5.84 -23.33
N GLU A 558 0.10 -6.26 -22.81
CA GLU A 558 1.01 -7.10 -23.59
C GLU A 558 0.35 -8.47 -23.73
N ASP A 559 0.20 -8.96 -24.93
CA ASP A 559 -0.38 -10.28 -25.27
C ASP A 559 0.36 -11.48 -24.64
N ALA A 560 1.49 -11.28 -23.99
CA ALA A 560 2.29 -12.33 -23.39
C ALA A 560 1.77 -12.72 -21.99
N GLU A 561 1.42 -14.01 -21.84
CA GLU A 561 1.05 -14.58 -20.55
C GLU A 561 2.22 -14.53 -19.55
N LYS A 562 2.03 -13.89 -18.39
CA LYS A 562 3.07 -13.70 -17.37
C LYS A 562 2.53 -13.91 -15.96
N ILE A 563 3.30 -14.58 -15.11
CA ILE A 563 3.04 -14.70 -13.67
C ILE A 563 3.20 -13.33 -13.02
N THR A 564 2.24 -12.91 -12.21
CA THR A 564 2.27 -11.59 -11.57
C THR A 564 2.91 -11.64 -10.18
N LEU A 565 3.96 -10.84 -9.97
CA LEU A 565 4.62 -10.63 -8.68
C LEU A 565 4.28 -9.24 -8.16
N MET A 566 3.70 -9.15 -6.94
CA MET A 566 3.31 -7.85 -6.38
C MET A 566 3.25 -7.86 -4.85
N THR A 567 3.20 -6.66 -4.25
CA THR A 567 2.86 -6.55 -2.83
C THR A 567 1.38 -6.83 -2.60
N ILE A 568 1.04 -7.30 -1.41
CA ILE A 568 -0.38 -7.54 -1.04
C ILE A 568 -1.20 -6.25 -1.15
N HIS A 569 -0.62 -5.09 -0.82
CA HIS A 569 -1.31 -3.81 -0.98
C HIS A 569 -1.67 -3.51 -2.44
N SER A 570 -0.77 -3.82 -3.37
CA SER A 570 -1.02 -3.65 -4.81
C SER A 570 -2.04 -4.64 -5.36
N ALA A 571 -2.26 -5.78 -4.68
CA ALA A 571 -3.22 -6.79 -5.08
C ALA A 571 -4.68 -6.44 -4.72
N LYS A 572 -4.90 -5.39 -3.91
CA LYS A 572 -6.25 -4.93 -3.59
C LYS A 572 -7.00 -4.52 -4.87
N GLY A 573 -8.22 -5.01 -5.04
CA GLY A 573 -9.03 -4.80 -6.26
C GLY A 573 -8.81 -5.83 -7.36
N LEU A 574 -7.69 -6.60 -7.33
CA LEU A 574 -7.40 -7.64 -8.31
C LEU A 574 -7.89 -9.03 -7.85
N GLU A 575 -7.91 -9.99 -8.79
CA GLU A 575 -8.29 -11.38 -8.52
C GLU A 575 -7.52 -12.33 -9.44
N PHE A 576 -7.20 -13.53 -8.93
CA PHE A 576 -6.43 -14.54 -9.63
C PHE A 576 -6.93 -15.93 -9.27
N LYS A 577 -6.91 -16.87 -10.21
CA LYS A 577 -7.31 -18.25 -9.92
C LYS A 577 -6.41 -18.90 -8.87
N ASN A 578 -5.08 -18.63 -8.96
CA ASN A 578 -4.08 -19.25 -8.09
C ASN A 578 -3.23 -18.17 -7.41
N VAL A 579 -3.30 -18.08 -6.10
CA VAL A 579 -2.59 -17.08 -5.30
C VAL A 579 -1.60 -17.76 -4.35
N PHE A 580 -0.36 -17.27 -4.35
CA PHE A 580 0.69 -17.64 -3.41
C PHE A 580 0.97 -16.46 -2.49
N VAL A 581 0.70 -16.61 -1.19
CA VAL A 581 1.04 -15.62 -0.17
C VAL A 581 2.30 -16.08 0.52
N VAL A 582 3.38 -15.35 0.35
CA VAL A 582 4.73 -15.78 0.73
C VAL A 582 5.31 -14.96 1.87
N GLY A 583 6.25 -15.55 2.62
CA GLY A 583 6.94 -14.85 3.72
C GLY A 583 6.05 -14.63 4.94
N LEU A 584 5.20 -15.62 5.28
CA LEU A 584 4.33 -15.55 6.47
C LEU A 584 5.12 -15.86 7.76
N GLU A 585 5.93 -14.89 8.19
CA GLU A 585 6.86 -14.99 9.31
C GLU A 585 6.71 -13.82 10.29
N GLU A 586 6.93 -14.08 11.58
CA GLU A 586 7.00 -13.00 12.58
C GLU A 586 8.08 -11.97 12.20
N ASN A 587 7.81 -10.69 12.45
CA ASN A 587 8.65 -9.55 12.10
C ASN A 587 8.79 -9.28 10.58
N LEU A 588 8.12 -10.04 9.73
CA LEU A 588 8.01 -9.80 8.30
C LEU A 588 6.54 -9.60 7.90
N PHE A 589 5.68 -10.56 8.25
CA PHE A 589 4.24 -10.50 8.10
C PHE A 589 3.56 -11.27 9.24
N PRO A 590 3.14 -10.58 10.33
CA PRO A 590 3.08 -9.11 10.51
C PRO A 590 4.45 -8.43 10.58
N SER A 591 4.47 -7.16 10.18
CA SER A 591 5.64 -6.29 10.26
C SER A 591 6.09 -6.09 11.72
N ALA A 592 7.40 -6.01 11.97
CA ALA A 592 7.93 -5.75 13.30
C ALA A 592 7.39 -4.43 13.93
N LEU A 593 7.12 -3.42 13.11
CA LEU A 593 6.58 -2.13 13.57
C LEU A 593 5.16 -2.25 14.11
N SER A 594 4.33 -3.07 13.48
CA SER A 594 2.92 -3.25 13.84
C SER A 594 2.69 -4.08 15.11
N LEU A 595 3.71 -4.75 15.64
CA LEU A 595 3.60 -5.56 16.84
C LEU A 595 3.39 -4.74 18.13
N ASN A 596 3.71 -3.46 18.10
CA ASN A 596 3.62 -2.56 19.26
C ASN A 596 2.23 -1.93 19.43
N SER A 597 1.35 -2.05 18.44
CA SER A 597 0.01 -1.47 18.45
C SER A 597 -1.04 -2.52 18.08
N TYR A 598 -2.07 -2.64 18.93
CA TYR A 598 -3.17 -3.56 18.66
C TYR A 598 -3.92 -3.20 17.36
N LYS A 599 -4.12 -1.90 17.11
CA LYS A 599 -4.76 -1.40 15.87
C LYS A 599 -3.95 -1.71 14.62
N GLU A 600 -2.63 -1.54 14.69
CA GLU A 600 -1.73 -1.87 13.57
C GLU A 600 -1.67 -3.38 13.32
N LEU A 601 -1.72 -4.20 14.38
CA LEU A 601 -1.77 -5.65 14.24
C LEU A 601 -3.10 -6.10 13.60
N GLU A 602 -4.22 -5.47 13.93
CA GLU A 602 -5.50 -5.72 13.28
C GLU A 602 -5.49 -5.32 11.80
N GLU A 603 -4.77 -4.23 11.45
CA GLU A 603 -4.60 -3.84 10.05
C GLU A 603 -3.73 -4.84 9.27
N GLU A 604 -2.65 -5.36 9.85
CA GLU A 604 -1.88 -6.44 9.23
C GLU A 604 -2.73 -7.72 9.05
N ARG A 605 -3.66 -8.01 9.97
CA ARG A 605 -4.62 -9.12 9.79
C ARG A 605 -5.61 -8.83 8.65
N ARG A 606 -6.11 -7.59 8.51
CA ARG A 606 -6.90 -7.18 7.35
C ARG A 606 -6.10 -7.30 6.04
N LEU A 607 -4.81 -6.97 6.08
CA LEU A 607 -3.93 -7.15 4.93
C LEU A 607 -3.82 -8.64 4.53
N PHE A 608 -3.70 -9.52 5.51
CA PHE A 608 -3.70 -10.96 5.24
C PHE A 608 -5.06 -11.47 4.74
N TYR A 609 -6.16 -10.97 5.27
CA TYR A 609 -7.51 -11.22 4.75
C TYR A 609 -7.62 -10.79 3.29
N VAL A 610 -7.10 -9.61 2.93
CA VAL A 610 -7.05 -9.16 1.54
C VAL A 610 -6.28 -10.15 0.68
N ALA A 611 -5.09 -10.61 1.11
CA ALA A 611 -4.26 -11.55 0.36
C ALA A 611 -5.00 -12.85 0.04
N ILE A 612 -5.63 -13.48 1.03
CA ILE A 612 -6.39 -14.73 0.86
C ILE A 612 -7.58 -14.53 -0.08
N THR A 613 -8.30 -13.42 0.06
CA THR A 613 -9.51 -13.12 -0.73
C THR A 613 -9.23 -12.69 -2.18
N ARG A 614 -7.93 -12.63 -2.59
CA ARG A 614 -7.58 -12.47 -4.01
C ARG A 614 -7.71 -13.77 -4.79
N ALA A 615 -7.71 -14.91 -4.10
CA ALA A 615 -7.78 -16.22 -4.72
C ALA A 615 -9.23 -16.59 -5.10
N GLU A 616 -9.40 -17.10 -6.32
CA GLU A 616 -10.66 -17.65 -6.79
C GLU A 616 -10.77 -19.15 -6.50
N GLU A 617 -9.76 -19.94 -6.89
CA GLU A 617 -9.79 -21.41 -6.86
C GLU A 617 -8.77 -21.98 -5.89
N HIS A 618 -7.52 -21.52 -5.92
CA HIS A 618 -6.43 -22.06 -5.10
C HIS A 618 -5.69 -20.95 -4.36
N CYS A 619 -5.46 -21.20 -3.07
CA CYS A 619 -4.63 -20.34 -2.22
C CYS A 619 -3.52 -21.19 -1.58
N TYR A 620 -2.29 -20.68 -1.61
CA TYR A 620 -1.11 -21.29 -1.02
C TYR A 620 -0.42 -20.29 -0.10
N LEU A 621 -0.05 -20.75 1.08
CA LEU A 621 0.65 -19.98 2.10
C LEU A 621 2.04 -20.55 2.29
N SER A 622 3.07 -19.70 2.38
CA SER A 622 4.43 -20.19 2.63
C SER A 622 5.18 -19.33 3.65
N PHE A 623 6.09 -19.98 4.36
CA PHE A 623 7.02 -19.33 5.26
C PHE A 623 8.37 -20.06 5.25
N ALA A 624 9.46 -19.32 5.53
CA ALA A 624 10.80 -19.84 5.65
C ALA A 624 11.29 -19.78 7.11
N LYS A 625 12.01 -20.84 7.56
CA LYS A 625 12.65 -20.89 8.89
C LYS A 625 13.84 -19.95 9.01
N SER A 626 14.48 -19.61 7.89
CA SER A 626 15.61 -18.70 7.85
C SER A 626 15.60 -17.83 6.61
N ARG A 627 16.05 -16.56 6.77
CA ARG A 627 16.21 -15.59 5.68
C ARG A 627 17.55 -14.87 5.76
N PHE A 628 18.10 -14.55 4.61
CA PHE A 628 19.30 -13.72 4.55
C PHE A 628 18.92 -12.26 4.49
N LYS A 629 19.17 -11.51 5.59
CA LYS A 629 18.89 -10.07 5.71
C LYS A 629 20.13 -9.32 6.18
N TYR A 630 20.42 -8.18 5.57
CA TYR A 630 21.53 -7.28 5.97
C TYR A 630 22.88 -7.97 6.16
N GLY A 631 23.18 -8.95 5.30
CA GLY A 631 24.46 -9.69 5.37
C GLY A 631 24.52 -10.81 6.43
N LYS A 632 23.41 -11.12 7.10
CA LYS A 632 23.30 -12.16 8.14
C LYS A 632 22.13 -13.10 7.88
N MET A 633 22.28 -14.35 8.33
CA MET A 633 21.17 -15.29 8.37
C MET A 633 20.33 -15.02 9.63
N GLU A 634 19.05 -14.74 9.45
CA GLU A 634 18.08 -14.56 10.53
C GLU A 634 17.13 -15.76 10.55
N PHE A 635 16.88 -16.31 11.75
CA PHE A 635 15.88 -17.35 11.95
C PHE A 635 14.54 -16.73 12.30
N SER A 636 13.49 -17.20 11.63
CA SER A 636 12.13 -16.68 11.79
C SER A 636 11.19 -17.76 12.31
N SER A 637 10.19 -17.35 13.07
CA SER A 637 9.06 -18.19 13.46
C SER A 637 7.91 -18.00 12.49
N PRO A 638 7.04 -19.02 12.27
CA PRO A 638 5.85 -18.86 11.48
C PRO A 638 4.97 -17.72 12.00
N SER A 639 4.34 -16.99 11.10
CA SER A 639 3.41 -15.90 11.42
C SER A 639 2.31 -16.38 12.38
N ARG A 640 2.01 -15.57 13.40
CA ARG A 640 0.87 -15.80 14.31
C ARG A 640 -0.47 -15.92 13.59
N PHE A 641 -0.62 -15.25 12.45
CA PHE A 641 -1.83 -15.27 11.65
C PHE A 641 -2.20 -16.65 11.09
N LEU A 642 -1.21 -17.54 10.91
CA LEU A 642 -1.49 -18.94 10.54
C LEU A 642 -2.28 -19.68 11.61
N LYS A 643 -2.20 -19.26 12.88
CA LYS A 643 -2.99 -19.83 13.99
C LYS A 643 -4.39 -19.23 14.08
N ASP A 644 -4.60 -18.07 13.50
CA ASP A 644 -5.90 -17.38 13.48
C ASP A 644 -6.86 -18.01 12.46
N ILE A 645 -6.34 -18.74 11.46
CA ILE A 645 -7.15 -19.51 10.50
C ILE A 645 -7.54 -20.86 11.12
N ASP A 646 -8.80 -21.25 10.98
CA ASP A 646 -9.27 -22.57 11.43
C ASP A 646 -8.54 -23.68 10.64
N VAL A 647 -7.94 -24.59 11.38
CA VAL A 647 -7.10 -25.67 10.86
C VAL A 647 -7.82 -26.59 9.86
N HIS A 648 -9.14 -26.68 9.94
CA HIS A 648 -9.95 -27.49 9.02
C HIS A 648 -9.87 -27.02 7.56
N PHE A 649 -9.53 -25.75 7.36
CA PHE A 649 -9.36 -25.15 6.04
C PHE A 649 -7.92 -25.20 5.53
N LEU A 650 -6.97 -25.67 6.35
CA LEU A 650 -5.53 -25.72 6.03
C LEU A 650 -5.06 -27.15 5.74
N LYS A 651 -4.22 -27.30 4.71
CA LYS A 651 -3.45 -28.51 4.44
C LYS A 651 -2.02 -28.29 4.93
N LEU A 652 -1.79 -28.65 6.18
CA LEU A 652 -0.49 -28.51 6.82
C LEU A 652 0.53 -29.56 6.35
N PRO A 653 1.85 -29.28 6.40
CA PRO A 653 2.89 -30.28 6.21
C PRO A 653 2.76 -31.46 7.18
N GLN A 654 3.20 -32.66 6.78
CA GLN A 654 3.01 -33.89 7.58
C GLN A 654 3.62 -33.80 9.00
N GLU A 655 4.76 -33.14 9.13
CA GLU A 655 5.46 -32.97 10.42
C GLU A 655 4.63 -32.13 11.41
N GLU A 656 4.01 -31.04 10.95
CA GLU A 656 3.15 -30.20 11.78
C GLU A 656 1.81 -30.86 12.10
N GLN A 657 1.29 -31.71 11.20
CA GLN A 657 0.11 -32.52 11.49
C GLN A 657 0.36 -33.52 12.63
N MET A 658 1.54 -34.14 12.65
CA MET A 658 1.94 -35.06 13.75
C MET A 658 2.13 -34.30 15.07
N ALA A 659 2.80 -33.17 15.07
CA ALA A 659 2.99 -32.35 16.28
C ALA A 659 1.65 -31.92 16.88
N ARG A 660 0.72 -31.40 16.07
CA ARG A 660 -0.64 -31.03 16.53
C ARG A 660 -1.44 -32.21 17.08
N ARG A 661 -1.38 -33.36 16.44
CA ARG A 661 -2.05 -34.59 16.96
C ARG A 661 -1.50 -35.02 18.33
N ILE A 662 -0.22 -34.77 18.60
CA ILE A 662 0.40 -35.05 19.90
C ILE A 662 -0.12 -34.04 20.92
N ASP A 663 -0.16 -32.74 20.61
CA ASP A 663 -0.67 -31.69 21.50
C ASP A 663 -2.18 -31.85 21.78
N GLU A 664 -2.99 -32.20 20.80
CA GLU A 664 -4.40 -32.48 21.00
C GLU A 664 -4.64 -33.69 21.88
N ARG A 665 -3.83 -34.76 21.73
CA ARG A 665 -3.85 -35.93 22.62
C ARG A 665 -3.46 -35.58 24.04
N ALA A 666 -2.39 -34.76 24.20
CA ALA A 666 -1.93 -34.28 25.50
C ALA A 666 -3.01 -33.41 26.15
N SER A 667 -3.64 -32.51 25.41
CA SER A 667 -4.74 -31.64 25.90
C SER A 667 -6.00 -32.41 26.28
N ARG A 668 -6.38 -33.45 25.51
CA ARG A 668 -7.48 -34.35 25.85
C ARG A 668 -7.18 -35.15 27.11
N PHE A 669 -5.97 -35.66 27.22
CA PHE A 669 -5.53 -36.39 28.41
C PHE A 669 -5.56 -35.54 29.68
N CYS A 670 -5.10 -34.29 29.60
CA CYS A 670 -5.24 -33.32 30.70
C CYS A 670 -6.67 -32.98 31.04
N ARG A 671 -7.58 -32.84 30.06
CA ARG A 671 -9.04 -32.66 30.33
C ARG A 671 -9.65 -33.85 30.99
N GLU A 672 -9.40 -35.06 30.50
CA GLU A 672 -9.93 -36.29 31.08
C GLU A 672 -9.39 -36.51 32.51
N GLN A 673 -8.15 -36.15 32.81
CA GLN A 673 -7.62 -36.18 34.17
C GLN A 673 -8.28 -35.16 35.09
N ASN A 674 -8.51 -33.93 34.62
CA ASN A 674 -9.23 -32.92 35.37
C ASN A 674 -10.71 -33.28 35.61
N GLU A 675 -11.38 -33.87 34.63
CA GLU A 675 -12.77 -34.41 34.81
C GLU A 675 -12.82 -35.61 35.76
N ARG A 676 -11.82 -36.48 35.76
CA ARG A 676 -11.69 -37.54 36.76
C ARG A 676 -11.43 -37.00 38.15
N ALA A 677 -10.54 -36.02 38.28
CA ALA A 677 -10.25 -35.36 39.57
C ALA A 677 -11.49 -34.62 40.14
N SER A 678 -12.28 -33.97 39.27
CA SER A 678 -13.52 -33.33 39.72
C SER A 678 -14.61 -34.34 40.10
N ARG A 679 -14.71 -35.51 39.46
CA ARG A 679 -15.64 -36.61 39.86
C ARG A 679 -15.22 -37.19 41.20
N PHE A 680 -13.93 -37.35 41.53
CA PHE A 680 -13.50 -37.81 42.83
C PHE A 680 -13.77 -36.79 43.97
N LEU A 681 -13.83 -35.52 43.67
CA LEU A 681 -14.17 -34.49 44.65
C LEU A 681 -15.69 -34.39 44.92
N PHE A 682 -16.53 -34.90 44.07
CA PHE A 682 -18.01 -34.92 44.24
C PHE A 682 -18.55 -36.22 44.86
N ASP A 683 -17.73 -37.32 44.92
CA ASP A 683 -18.19 -38.61 45.46
C ASP A 683 -17.91 -38.79 46.99
N GLU A 684 -17.18 -37.84 47.64
CA GLU A 684 -16.98 -37.86 49.07
C GLU A 684 -18.13 -37.20 49.92
N SER A 685 -19.22 -36.76 49.28
CA SER A 685 -20.36 -36.13 49.99
C SER A 685 -21.57 -37.07 50.27
N ALA A 686 -21.40 -38.39 50.07
CA ALA A 686 -22.50 -39.37 50.30
C ALA A 686 -22.09 -40.49 51.27
N SER A 687 -21.73 -40.18 52.50
CA SER A 687 -21.86 -41.12 53.62
C SER A 687 -21.62 -40.40 54.94
N GLN A 688 -22.65 -39.91 55.59
CA GLN A 688 -22.66 -39.67 57.04
C GLN A 688 -23.65 -40.65 57.69
N PRO A 689 -23.24 -41.41 58.74
CA PRO A 689 -24.16 -41.99 59.65
C PRO A 689 -24.50 -41.00 60.78
N SER A 690 -25.80 -40.87 61.03
CA SER A 690 -26.43 -40.20 62.13
C SER A 690 -25.96 -40.73 63.50
N TYR A 691 -25.56 -39.92 64.47
CA TYR A 691 -25.85 -40.06 65.90
C TYR A 691 -25.89 -38.71 66.62
N GLY A 692 -26.87 -38.52 67.38
CA GLY A 692 -27.58 -37.69 68.17
C GLY A 692 -26.98 -36.72 69.22
N ARG A 693 -27.74 -35.66 69.41
CA ARG A 693 -28.01 -34.88 70.63
C ARG A 693 -26.92 -34.44 71.58
N SER A 694 -26.75 -33.16 71.72
CA SER A 694 -27.44 -32.42 72.80
C SER A 694 -27.02 -30.95 72.84
N SER A 695 -27.99 -30.19 73.26
CA SER A 695 -28.08 -28.77 73.54
C SER A 695 -26.95 -28.12 74.36
N SER A 696 -26.63 -26.85 74.06
CA SER A 696 -26.87 -25.75 75.02
C SER A 696 -26.43 -24.42 74.44
N ASN A 697 -27.27 -23.45 74.69
CA ASN A 697 -27.23 -22.03 74.48
C ASN A 697 -25.93 -21.32 74.89
N LEU A 698 -25.52 -20.21 74.28
CA LEU A 698 -25.69 -18.83 74.75
C LEU A 698 -24.91 -17.82 73.88
N SER A 699 -25.66 -16.86 73.42
CA SER A 699 -25.39 -15.40 73.37
C SER A 699 -24.10 -14.83 72.89
N GLY A 700 -24.15 -13.95 71.93
CA GLY A 700 -23.75 -12.55 72.11
C GLY A 700 -22.41 -12.14 71.46
N GLY A 701 -22.49 -11.17 70.60
CA GLY A 701 -21.42 -10.21 70.46
C GLY A 701 -20.83 -9.97 69.06
N GLN A 702 -21.35 -8.99 68.46
CA GLN A 702 -20.73 -7.95 67.61
C GLN A 702 -19.25 -8.02 67.19
N LYS A 703 -19.10 -7.77 65.87
CA LYS A 703 -18.10 -6.94 65.20
C LYS A 703 -16.63 -7.30 65.29
N SER A 704 -16.00 -7.58 64.15
CA SER A 704 -15.13 -6.63 63.43
C SER A 704 -14.37 -7.31 62.27
N PHE A 705 -14.12 -6.51 61.30
CA PHE A 705 -13.26 -6.77 60.15
C PHE A 705 -11.89 -7.33 60.52
N PHE A 706 -11.43 -8.39 59.83
CA PHE A 706 -10.01 -8.55 59.53
C PHE A 706 -9.78 -9.28 58.22
N VAL A 707 -8.92 -8.70 57.40
CA VAL A 707 -8.33 -9.19 56.16
C VAL A 707 -7.47 -10.43 56.50
N GLY A 708 -7.76 -11.56 55.86
CA GLY A 708 -6.97 -12.76 56.02
C GLY A 708 -6.18 -13.03 54.72
N GLU A 709 -4.86 -13.03 54.86
CA GLU A 709 -3.88 -13.36 53.83
C GLU A 709 -4.10 -14.77 53.26
N ARG A 710 -3.95 -14.89 51.94
CA ARG A 710 -3.91 -16.19 51.26
C ARG A 710 -2.57 -16.87 51.50
N PRO A 711 -2.52 -18.17 51.76
CA PRO A 711 -1.27 -18.88 51.89
C PRO A 711 -0.58 -19.01 50.50
N LYS A 712 0.72 -18.72 50.46
CA LYS A 712 1.62 -18.90 49.36
C LYS A 712 1.77 -20.40 49.06
N ALA A 713 1.43 -20.80 47.81
CA ALA A 713 1.78 -22.11 47.30
C ALA A 713 3.29 -22.18 47.06
N GLU A 714 3.96 -23.11 47.70
CA GLU A 714 5.36 -23.45 47.42
C GLU A 714 5.50 -24.10 46.05
N ILE A 715 6.26 -23.44 45.19
CA ILE A 715 6.65 -23.98 43.89
C ILE A 715 7.83 -24.91 44.11
N ILE A 716 7.61 -26.22 44.01
CA ILE A 716 8.67 -27.22 43.95
C ILE A 716 9.44 -27.05 42.65
N ARG A 717 10.67 -26.56 42.73
CA ARG A 717 11.61 -26.50 41.60
C ARG A 717 12.33 -27.83 41.47
N PRO A 718 12.46 -28.40 40.25
CA PRO A 718 13.29 -29.57 40.05
C PRO A 718 14.78 -29.22 40.23
N SER A 719 15.51 -30.07 40.94
CA SER A 719 16.95 -29.94 41.24
C SER A 719 17.78 -30.12 39.97
N VAL A 720 18.53 -29.08 39.60
CA VAL A 720 19.55 -29.13 38.54
C VAL A 720 20.87 -29.64 39.14
N PRO A 721 21.60 -30.55 38.45
CA PRO A 721 22.89 -31.01 38.94
C PRO A 721 23.92 -29.86 38.96
N ARG A 722 24.58 -29.73 40.11
CA ARG A 722 25.72 -28.80 40.30
C ARG A 722 26.93 -29.37 39.53
N ASN A 723 27.36 -28.70 38.47
CA ASN A 723 28.75 -28.56 38.05
C ASN A 723 28.85 -27.53 36.92
N LEU A 724 28.89 -26.26 37.31
CA LEU A 724 29.30 -25.15 36.43
C LEU A 724 30.32 -24.31 37.19
N THR A 725 31.58 -24.45 36.81
CA THR A 725 32.67 -23.54 37.21
C THR A 725 32.54 -22.22 36.51
N LYS A 726 32.55 -21.12 37.26
CA LYS A 726 32.63 -19.75 36.74
C LYS A 726 33.93 -19.56 35.98
N VAL A 727 33.84 -19.16 34.71
CA VAL A 727 34.97 -18.59 33.95
C VAL A 727 34.78 -17.07 33.88
N GLY A 728 35.82 -16.35 34.30
CA GLY A 728 35.84 -14.90 34.41
C GLY A 728 35.80 -14.18 33.05
N LEU A 729 35.32 -12.93 33.08
CA LEU A 729 35.41 -11.98 31.96
C LEU A 729 36.89 -11.83 31.53
N ALA A 730 37.14 -12.13 30.27
CA ALA A 730 38.34 -11.68 29.56
C ALA A 730 37.93 -10.98 28.24
N THR A 731 38.58 -9.86 28.08
CA THR A 731 38.58 -8.90 26.97
C THR A 731 38.35 -9.43 25.56
N VAL A 732 37.56 -8.66 24.83
CA VAL A 732 37.29 -8.79 23.39
C VAL A 732 38.57 -8.78 22.57
N SER A 733 38.91 -9.92 21.93
CA SER A 733 39.79 -10.01 20.80
C SER A 733 39.02 -10.57 19.59
N LYS A 734 39.31 -10.03 18.40
CA LYS A 734 38.70 -10.37 17.11
C LYS A 734 38.59 -11.89 16.88
N PRO A 735 37.53 -12.41 16.28
CA PRO A 735 37.48 -13.82 15.94
C PRO A 735 38.38 -14.09 14.73
N SER A 736 39.46 -14.80 15.00
CA SER A 736 40.21 -15.55 13.99
C SER A 736 39.37 -16.74 13.55
N ALA A 737 39.44 -17.05 12.26
CA ALA A 737 38.76 -18.16 11.63
C ALA A 737 38.97 -19.47 12.39
N ALA A 738 37.93 -19.99 13.04
CA ALA A 738 37.96 -21.34 13.60
C ALA A 738 37.82 -22.35 12.44
N GLY A 739 38.87 -23.12 12.23
CA GLY A 739 38.90 -24.19 11.28
C GLY A 739 37.83 -25.25 11.60
N THR A 740 36.93 -25.44 10.70
CA THR A 740 36.00 -26.56 10.66
C THR A 740 36.80 -27.85 10.41
N LEU A 741 36.66 -28.83 11.31
CA LEU A 741 37.14 -30.18 11.06
C LEU A 741 36.48 -30.68 9.77
N PRO A 742 37.20 -31.42 8.90
CA PRO A 742 36.62 -31.95 7.67
C PRO A 742 35.57 -33.00 8.05
N VAL A 743 34.32 -32.68 7.81
CA VAL A 743 33.19 -33.62 7.92
C VAL A 743 33.34 -34.59 6.74
N ASN A 744 33.71 -35.85 7.00
CA ASN A 744 33.70 -36.91 5.98
C ASN A 744 32.22 -37.22 5.62
N VAL A 745 31.76 -36.69 4.48
CA VAL A 745 30.45 -37.02 3.91
C VAL A 745 30.65 -38.20 2.93
N LEU A 746 29.78 -39.20 3.04
CA LEU A 746 29.78 -40.37 2.17
C LEU A 746 28.54 -40.37 1.26
N ALA A 747 28.68 -40.98 0.09
CA ALA A 747 27.55 -41.19 -0.79
C ALA A 747 26.49 -42.06 -0.11
N GLY A 748 25.22 -41.71 -0.21
CA GLY A 748 24.09 -42.37 0.46
C GLY A 748 23.66 -41.75 1.80
N GLN A 749 24.41 -40.79 2.33
CA GLN A 749 24.02 -40.06 3.54
C GLN A 749 23.01 -38.96 3.26
N VAL A 750 22.17 -38.66 4.24
CA VAL A 750 21.26 -37.52 4.23
C VAL A 750 21.92 -36.34 4.90
N ILE A 751 21.93 -35.21 4.24
CA ILE A 751 22.44 -33.96 4.81
C ILE A 751 21.36 -32.87 4.88
N GLU A 752 21.44 -32.05 5.92
CA GLU A 752 20.66 -30.83 6.06
C GLU A 752 21.56 -29.63 5.79
N HIS A 753 21.33 -28.95 4.66
CA HIS A 753 22.10 -27.78 4.24
C HIS A 753 21.35 -26.50 4.59
N GLU A 754 22.04 -25.52 5.20
CA GLU A 754 21.44 -24.26 5.68
C GLU A 754 20.62 -23.50 4.61
N ARG A 755 20.96 -23.67 3.33
CA ARG A 755 20.34 -22.92 2.23
C ARG A 755 19.38 -23.75 1.38
N PHE A 756 19.60 -25.08 1.27
CA PHE A 756 18.86 -25.93 0.32
C PHE A 756 17.98 -26.99 1.00
N GLY A 757 17.99 -27.03 2.35
CA GLY A 757 17.22 -27.99 3.13
C GLY A 757 17.81 -29.41 3.11
N ILE A 758 16.95 -30.40 3.28
CA ILE A 758 17.32 -31.82 3.36
C ILE A 758 17.55 -32.38 1.95
N GLY A 759 18.67 -33.12 1.80
CA GLY A 759 19.04 -33.76 0.54
C GLY A 759 19.89 -35.02 0.71
N ASP A 760 19.80 -35.93 -0.26
CA ASP A 760 20.54 -37.17 -0.32
C ASP A 760 21.85 -36.98 -1.09
N VAL A 761 22.97 -37.40 -0.51
CA VAL A 761 24.29 -37.33 -1.15
C VAL A 761 24.40 -38.44 -2.20
N ILE A 762 24.42 -38.08 -3.47
CA ILE A 762 24.49 -39.01 -4.58
C ILE A 762 25.93 -39.49 -4.80
N LYS A 763 26.88 -38.54 -4.78
CA LYS A 763 28.28 -38.79 -5.12
C LYS A 763 29.19 -37.80 -4.42
N VAL A 764 30.37 -38.27 -4.00
CA VAL A 764 31.45 -37.40 -3.50
C VAL A 764 32.67 -37.60 -4.40
N GLU A 765 33.22 -36.49 -4.92
CA GLU A 765 34.37 -36.47 -5.81
C GLU A 765 35.53 -35.68 -5.19
N GLY A 766 36.73 -36.17 -5.37
CA GLY A 766 37.96 -35.53 -4.84
C GLY A 766 38.30 -36.00 -3.44
N THR A 767 39.53 -35.67 -3.00
CA THR A 767 40.07 -36.01 -1.68
C THR A 767 40.58 -34.76 -0.97
N GLY A 768 40.38 -34.65 0.35
CA GLY A 768 40.80 -33.53 1.17
C GLY A 768 39.98 -32.26 1.01
N GLU A 769 40.60 -31.08 1.13
CA GLU A 769 39.92 -29.76 1.20
C GLU A 769 39.10 -29.35 -0.07
N ASN A 770 39.35 -29.99 -1.22
CA ASN A 770 38.68 -29.67 -2.48
C ASN A 770 37.60 -30.70 -2.87
N SER A 771 37.15 -31.53 -1.91
CA SER A 771 36.11 -32.51 -2.13
C SER A 771 34.77 -31.83 -2.48
N LYS A 772 34.11 -32.38 -3.50
CA LYS A 772 32.80 -31.96 -3.96
C LYS A 772 31.76 -33.03 -3.74
N ALA A 773 30.62 -32.68 -3.16
CA ALA A 773 29.48 -33.60 -3.01
C ALA A 773 28.37 -33.18 -3.98
N THR A 774 27.88 -34.12 -4.77
CA THR A 774 26.63 -33.95 -5.53
C THR A 774 25.48 -34.41 -4.65
N VAL A 775 24.59 -33.52 -4.32
CA VAL A 775 23.46 -33.75 -3.40
C VAL A 775 22.17 -33.49 -4.13
N ARG A 776 21.24 -34.43 -4.02
CA ARG A 776 19.86 -34.25 -4.50
C ARG A 776 18.99 -33.76 -3.36
N PHE A 777 18.70 -32.47 -3.35
CA PHE A 777 17.80 -31.86 -2.37
C PHE A 777 16.34 -32.11 -2.75
N ARG A 778 15.48 -32.31 -1.74
CA ARG A 778 14.05 -32.63 -1.95
C ARG A 778 13.30 -31.59 -2.78
N ASN A 779 13.59 -30.30 -2.60
CA ASN A 779 12.89 -29.20 -3.25
C ASN A 779 13.77 -28.39 -4.20
N ALA A 780 15.11 -28.45 -4.09
CA ALA A 780 16.06 -27.63 -4.86
C ALA A 780 16.78 -28.43 -5.98
N GLY A 781 16.44 -29.70 -6.20
CA GLY A 781 17.05 -30.58 -7.21
C GLY A 781 18.52 -30.92 -6.91
N GLU A 782 19.27 -31.35 -7.94
CA GLU A 782 20.68 -31.73 -7.78
C GLU A 782 21.58 -30.49 -7.74
N LYS A 783 22.46 -30.42 -6.72
CA LYS A 783 23.46 -29.38 -6.54
C LYS A 783 24.82 -29.96 -6.23
N GLN A 784 25.88 -29.39 -6.78
CA GLN A 784 27.25 -29.73 -6.47
C GLN A 784 27.77 -28.76 -5.40
N LEU A 785 28.16 -29.28 -4.25
CA LEU A 785 28.65 -28.52 -3.10
C LEU A 785 30.15 -28.73 -2.94
N LEU A 786 30.90 -27.64 -2.74
CA LEU A 786 32.31 -27.74 -2.33
C LEU A 786 32.35 -27.88 -0.81
N LEU A 787 32.73 -29.03 -0.27
CA LEU A 787 32.58 -29.36 1.15
C LEU A 787 33.32 -28.43 2.10
N LYS A 788 34.40 -27.81 1.65
CA LYS A 788 35.15 -26.80 2.41
C LYS A 788 34.35 -25.54 2.78
N PHE A 789 33.36 -25.17 1.94
CA PHE A 789 32.56 -23.96 2.13
C PHE A 789 31.08 -24.23 2.40
N ALA A 790 30.66 -25.46 2.28
CA ALA A 790 29.27 -25.84 2.47
C ALA A 790 28.94 -25.97 3.98
N ARG A 791 27.93 -25.25 4.42
CA ARG A 791 27.43 -25.35 5.79
C ARG A 791 26.27 -26.33 5.84
N PHE A 792 26.52 -27.52 6.36
CA PHE A 792 25.54 -28.59 6.47
C PHE A 792 25.77 -29.42 7.72
N LYS A 793 24.74 -30.20 8.08
CA LYS A 793 24.81 -31.26 9.10
C LYS A 793 24.45 -32.57 8.44
N VAL A 794 25.12 -33.64 8.82
CA VAL A 794 24.73 -34.98 8.44
C VAL A 794 23.58 -35.41 9.36
N VAL A 795 22.46 -35.81 8.74
CA VAL A 795 21.28 -36.33 9.43
C VAL A 795 21.29 -37.82 9.21
N GLU A 796 21.31 -38.61 10.28
CA GLU A 796 21.31 -40.10 10.19
C GLU A 796 20.09 -40.67 9.48
#